data_af31707c75caf3f3e0d7a98c2baaa8aa
#
_entry.id   af31707c75caf3f3e0d7a98c2baaa8aa
#
_cell.length_a   1.000
_cell.length_b   1.000
_cell.length_c   1.000
_cell.angle_alpha   90.00
_cell.angle_beta   90.00
_cell.angle_gamma   90.00
#
_symmetry.space_group_name_H-M   'P 1'
#
loop_
_entity.id
_entity.type
_entity.pdbx_description
1 polymer ?
#
loop_
_entity_poly.entity_id
_entity_poly.type
_entity_poly.pdbx_seq_one_letter_code
_entity_poly.pdbx_strand_id
1 'polypeptide(L)'
;LLTKAKGFLQSYFGFDDFRSGQDTIIQKVLEGKDTLGIMPTGGGKSLCYQIPALSLRGITIVISPLISLMKDQVDALEKAGIPSTFINSTVAGSEMRERMSGLYNGKYKLVYIAPERLETDYFLRLLKEVHVSLVAIDEAHCISQWGHDFRPSYLLIRKLINRIKPKPTVLALTATATPQVREDIRQLLDISADNTIVTGFERENLHFHVVKGQDRDLFLIDYIRKNSGQAGIVYAATRKEVERLYHLLKAKGIAVGKYHAGLSENSRGIYQEKFLYDDLDVMIATNAFGMGINKSNVRFVIHYQIPRNMESYYQEAGRAGRDGEESDCILLFAPQDSHIQSFLIDQSEMDEQRKENEFGKLRKMVAYGHTESCLQQYILHYFGEEDAPVCGKCGNCTDDREQVDVTVDAQMVLSCIRRMNERFGKTMIAKVLTGSSDQKIRSFGFDQLSTYGIMKNKTQKETMEFIDFLTAEGYLRPTDGSYPILMLTEIAGDVLRGKEKVTKKENVRITQIVEDNMLFELLRKLRKEIADGENVPPYIIFSDVTLKEMSALLPRNEVELMQIKGVGERKLEAYGPAFLKAINQYCEEQGIERTEMSLPVGQAPKKQSERTLNKEPSHHVTYRLLEEGLSIAEIAAERGVTERTIEGHLLKCPGDGLEVDWSRFVPSEFEPFIREAVEQVGMERLTPIKELLSEEISFFMIRAYLEKQKA
;
A
#
# COMPACT_ATOMS: atom_id res chain seq x y z
N LEU A 1 36.63 -8.56 -9.52
CA LEU A 1 35.66 -9.32 -8.73
C LEU A 1 34.26 -9.13 -9.27
N LEU A 2 33.79 -7.89 -9.42
CA LEU A 2 32.43 -7.57 -9.87
C LEU A 2 32.15 -8.05 -11.31
N THR A 3 33.13 -7.96 -12.24
CA THR A 3 32.99 -8.48 -13.61
C THR A 3 32.69 -9.97 -13.63
N LYS A 4 33.36 -10.75 -12.78
CA LYS A 4 33.10 -12.19 -12.63
C LYS A 4 31.71 -12.45 -12.04
N ALA A 5 31.31 -11.63 -11.07
CA ALA A 5 29.98 -11.70 -10.47
C ALA A 5 28.85 -11.40 -11.48
N LYS A 6 29.03 -10.41 -12.38
CA LYS A 6 28.11 -10.15 -13.51
C LYS A 6 28.04 -11.33 -14.47
N GLY A 7 29.16 -11.99 -14.76
CA GLY A 7 29.16 -13.21 -15.57
C GLY A 7 28.33 -14.34 -14.96
N PHE A 8 28.36 -14.50 -13.63
CA PHE A 8 27.51 -15.48 -12.94
C PHE A 8 26.03 -15.05 -12.95
N LEU A 9 25.75 -13.76 -12.78
CA LEU A 9 24.39 -13.23 -12.86
C LEU A 9 23.74 -13.57 -14.20
N GLN A 10 24.45 -13.35 -15.30
CA GLN A 10 23.97 -13.64 -16.64
C GLN A 10 23.84 -15.16 -16.88
N SER A 11 24.88 -15.94 -16.52
CA SER A 11 24.93 -17.37 -16.84
C SER A 11 23.92 -18.21 -16.06
N TYR A 12 23.65 -17.91 -14.79
CA TYR A 12 22.80 -18.71 -13.92
C TYR A 12 21.39 -18.12 -13.72
N PHE A 13 21.24 -16.80 -13.85
CA PHE A 13 19.99 -16.11 -13.53
C PHE A 13 19.38 -15.34 -14.71
N GLY A 14 20.13 -15.20 -15.83
CA GLY A 14 19.64 -14.59 -17.06
C GLY A 14 19.47 -13.04 -16.99
N PHE A 15 20.11 -12.37 -16.03
CA PHE A 15 20.06 -10.92 -15.89
C PHE A 15 21.38 -10.30 -16.38
N ASP A 16 21.28 -9.20 -17.11
CA ASP A 16 22.45 -8.51 -17.69
C ASP A 16 23.14 -7.59 -16.66
N ASP A 17 22.39 -7.04 -15.69
CA ASP A 17 22.96 -6.15 -14.69
C ASP A 17 22.30 -6.32 -13.30
N PHE A 18 23.01 -5.86 -12.27
CA PHE A 18 22.52 -5.80 -10.91
C PHE A 18 21.51 -4.65 -10.72
N ARG A 19 20.53 -4.88 -9.87
CA ARG A 19 19.66 -3.80 -9.39
C ARG A 19 20.46 -2.85 -8.47
N SER A 20 20.00 -1.60 -8.33
CA SER A 20 20.63 -0.60 -7.48
C SER A 20 20.98 -1.15 -6.10
N GLY A 21 22.24 -0.99 -5.68
CA GLY A 21 22.81 -1.41 -4.41
C GLY A 21 23.16 -2.89 -4.28
N GLN A 22 22.69 -3.79 -5.17
CA GLN A 22 23.14 -5.19 -5.16
C GLN A 22 24.63 -5.31 -5.47
N ASP A 23 25.10 -4.56 -6.45
CA ASP A 23 26.51 -4.50 -6.85
C ASP A 23 27.41 -4.08 -5.69
N THR A 24 27.03 -3.04 -4.96
CA THR A 24 27.74 -2.51 -3.80
C THR A 24 27.82 -3.54 -2.67
N ILE A 25 26.70 -4.21 -2.35
CA ILE A 25 26.65 -5.27 -1.33
C ILE A 25 27.53 -6.44 -1.75
N ILE A 26 27.38 -6.94 -2.99
CA ILE A 26 28.14 -8.06 -3.53
C ILE A 26 29.64 -7.74 -3.52
N GLN A 27 30.03 -6.53 -3.91
CA GLN A 27 31.41 -6.10 -3.93
C GLN A 27 32.00 -6.12 -2.51
N LYS A 28 31.32 -5.54 -1.51
CA LYS A 28 31.79 -5.54 -0.12
C LYS A 28 31.97 -6.96 0.43
N VAL A 29 31.03 -7.85 0.16
CA VAL A 29 31.11 -9.27 0.56
C VAL A 29 32.31 -9.96 -0.10
N LEU A 30 32.55 -9.74 -1.40
CA LEU A 30 33.69 -10.29 -2.12
C LEU A 30 35.05 -9.71 -1.67
N GLU A 31 35.05 -8.52 -1.09
CA GLU A 31 36.20 -7.90 -0.43
C GLU A 31 36.42 -8.44 1.00
N GLY A 32 35.58 -9.35 1.50
CA GLY A 32 35.66 -9.91 2.84
C GLY A 32 35.16 -8.97 3.95
N LYS A 33 34.31 -7.98 3.62
CA LYS A 33 33.75 -7.03 4.57
C LYS A 33 32.40 -7.51 5.09
N ASP A 34 32.28 -7.61 6.41
CA ASP A 34 30.97 -7.85 7.05
C ASP A 34 30.01 -6.73 6.67
N THR A 35 28.83 -7.07 6.13
CA THR A 35 27.93 -6.13 5.45
C THR A 35 26.50 -6.29 5.93
N LEU A 36 25.80 -5.17 6.15
CA LEU A 36 24.36 -5.11 6.37
C LEU A 36 23.69 -4.49 5.11
N GLY A 37 22.83 -5.26 4.46
CA GLY A 37 22.03 -4.81 3.31
C GLY A 37 20.55 -4.66 3.69
N ILE A 38 20.02 -3.47 3.48
CA ILE A 38 18.59 -3.16 3.68
C ILE A 38 18.01 -2.85 2.32
N MET A 39 17.14 -3.73 1.84
CA MET A 39 16.59 -3.71 0.49
C MET A 39 15.09 -4.03 0.53
N PRO A 40 14.25 -3.38 -0.26
CA PRO A 40 12.80 -3.62 -0.26
C PRO A 40 12.45 -5.07 -0.59
N THR A 41 11.25 -5.49 -0.23
CA THR A 41 10.71 -6.79 -0.67
C THR A 41 10.63 -6.77 -2.21
N GLY A 42 11.09 -7.85 -2.86
CA GLY A 42 11.22 -7.88 -4.32
C GLY A 42 12.51 -7.26 -4.87
N GLY A 43 13.34 -6.63 -4.04
CA GLY A 43 14.63 -6.04 -4.43
C GLY A 43 15.74 -7.05 -4.82
N GLY A 44 15.47 -8.37 -4.77
CA GLY A 44 16.44 -9.39 -5.16
C GLY A 44 17.52 -9.67 -4.11
N LYS A 45 17.18 -9.58 -2.81
CA LYS A 45 18.09 -9.87 -1.67
C LYS A 45 18.87 -11.19 -1.81
N SER A 46 18.22 -12.24 -2.31
CA SER A 46 18.84 -13.57 -2.42
C SER A 46 20.08 -13.57 -3.33
N LEU A 47 20.10 -12.79 -4.40
CA LEU A 47 21.25 -12.66 -5.28
C LEU A 47 22.48 -12.11 -4.56
N CYS A 48 22.30 -11.28 -3.53
CA CYS A 48 23.40 -10.69 -2.77
C CYS A 48 24.27 -11.71 -1.99
N TYR A 49 23.76 -12.92 -1.74
CA TYR A 49 24.55 -14.02 -1.20
C TYR A 49 24.76 -15.17 -2.19
N GLN A 50 23.85 -15.38 -3.14
CA GLN A 50 23.96 -16.46 -4.14
C GLN A 50 25.13 -16.20 -5.11
N ILE A 51 25.28 -14.98 -5.59
CA ILE A 51 26.39 -14.61 -6.48
C ILE A 51 27.76 -14.68 -5.78
N PRO A 52 27.97 -14.11 -4.57
CA PRO A 52 29.21 -14.33 -3.83
C PRO A 52 29.51 -15.80 -3.55
N ALA A 53 28.50 -16.61 -3.23
CA ALA A 53 28.69 -18.05 -3.01
C ALA A 53 29.36 -18.76 -4.21
N LEU A 54 28.99 -18.37 -5.43
CA LEU A 54 29.58 -18.90 -6.65
C LEU A 54 31.03 -18.44 -6.86
N SER A 55 31.38 -17.27 -6.33
CA SER A 55 32.71 -16.67 -6.49
C SER A 55 33.70 -17.13 -5.42
N LEU A 56 33.24 -17.38 -4.21
CA LEU A 56 34.05 -17.73 -3.05
C LEU A 56 34.40 -19.21 -3.02
N ARG A 57 35.53 -19.56 -2.38
CA ARG A 57 35.93 -20.97 -2.14
C ARG A 57 35.23 -21.48 -0.88
N GLY A 58 34.83 -22.76 -0.88
CA GLY A 58 34.09 -23.33 0.25
C GLY A 58 32.59 -23.22 0.13
N ILE A 59 31.91 -23.27 1.27
CA ILE A 59 30.44 -23.22 1.34
C ILE A 59 29.94 -21.85 1.87
N THR A 60 28.74 -21.50 1.47
CA THR A 60 27.96 -20.39 2.05
C THR A 60 26.85 -20.97 2.91
N ILE A 61 26.80 -20.56 4.18
CA ILE A 61 25.69 -20.86 5.08
C ILE A 61 24.67 -19.74 4.98
N VAL A 62 23.41 -20.09 4.72
CA VAL A 62 22.29 -19.13 4.71
C VAL A 62 21.37 -19.46 5.87
N ILE A 63 21.30 -18.58 6.86
CA ILE A 63 20.42 -18.72 8.01
C ILE A 63 19.10 -18.03 7.66
N SER A 64 18.00 -18.81 7.63
CA SER A 64 16.67 -18.32 7.29
C SER A 64 15.64 -18.81 8.32
N PRO A 65 14.62 -17.98 8.67
CA PRO A 65 13.66 -18.36 9.71
C PRO A 65 12.54 -19.28 9.22
N LEU A 66 12.51 -19.62 7.91
CA LEU A 66 11.36 -20.24 7.27
C LEU A 66 11.73 -21.50 6.47
N ILE A 67 11.18 -22.61 6.91
CA ILE A 67 11.39 -23.92 6.31
C ILE A 67 10.88 -23.98 4.86
N SER A 68 9.70 -23.43 4.57
CA SER A 68 9.12 -23.40 3.21
C SER A 68 9.98 -22.60 2.25
N LEU A 69 10.47 -21.43 2.67
CA LEU A 69 11.35 -20.60 1.84
C LEU A 69 12.67 -21.30 1.51
N MET A 70 13.24 -22.04 2.46
CA MET A 70 14.47 -22.79 2.22
C MET A 70 14.31 -23.80 1.09
N LYS A 71 13.21 -24.55 1.08
CA LYS A 71 12.92 -25.52 0.04
C LYS A 71 12.78 -24.83 -1.32
N ASP A 72 11.97 -23.81 -1.41
CA ASP A 72 11.74 -23.07 -2.67
C ASP A 72 13.04 -22.48 -3.23
N GLN A 73 13.92 -21.94 -2.35
CA GLN A 73 15.23 -21.42 -2.76
C GLN A 73 16.16 -22.52 -3.26
N VAL A 74 16.19 -23.67 -2.57
CA VAL A 74 17.03 -24.81 -2.99
C VAL A 74 16.53 -25.38 -4.31
N ASP A 75 15.22 -25.59 -4.47
CA ASP A 75 14.62 -26.10 -5.71
C ASP A 75 14.91 -25.17 -6.90
N ALA A 76 14.86 -23.85 -6.69
CA ALA A 76 15.20 -22.86 -7.72
C ALA A 76 16.70 -22.88 -8.09
N LEU A 77 17.59 -22.99 -7.09
CA LEU A 77 19.03 -23.07 -7.31
C LEU A 77 19.44 -24.36 -8.02
N GLU A 78 18.85 -25.48 -7.65
CA GLU A 78 19.12 -26.79 -8.33
C GLU A 78 18.68 -26.73 -9.79
N LYS A 79 17.52 -26.12 -10.10
CA LYS A 79 17.08 -25.88 -11.49
C LYS A 79 18.05 -24.99 -12.26
N ALA A 80 18.67 -24.02 -11.59
CA ALA A 80 19.71 -23.17 -12.17
C ALA A 80 21.08 -23.88 -12.27
N GLY A 81 21.21 -25.13 -11.83
CA GLY A 81 22.46 -25.88 -11.82
C GLY A 81 23.43 -25.50 -10.70
N ILE A 82 22.95 -24.89 -9.63
CA ILE A 82 23.74 -24.49 -8.46
C ILE A 82 23.53 -25.52 -7.34
N PRO A 83 24.56 -26.33 -6.99
CA PRO A 83 24.44 -27.35 -5.95
C PRO A 83 24.11 -26.70 -4.58
N SER A 84 22.94 -27.00 -4.07
CA SER A 84 22.45 -26.44 -2.79
C SER A 84 21.66 -27.46 -1.99
N THR A 85 21.52 -27.22 -0.70
CA THR A 85 20.72 -28.08 0.19
C THR A 85 20.17 -27.27 1.38
N PHE A 86 19.29 -27.89 2.16
CA PHE A 86 18.79 -27.30 3.40
C PHE A 86 18.81 -28.29 4.57
N ILE A 87 18.94 -27.75 5.79
CA ILE A 87 18.96 -28.48 7.06
C ILE A 87 17.92 -27.86 8.00
N ASN A 88 16.82 -28.55 8.23
CA ASN A 88 15.75 -28.12 9.12
C ASN A 88 15.11 -29.30 9.86
N SER A 89 13.98 -29.09 10.55
CA SER A 89 13.29 -30.10 11.34
C SER A 89 12.50 -31.13 10.51
N THR A 90 12.23 -30.84 9.24
CA THR A 90 11.40 -31.73 8.39
C THR A 90 12.23 -32.80 7.66
N VAL A 91 13.56 -32.66 7.64
CA VAL A 91 14.45 -33.61 6.95
C VAL A 91 14.56 -34.90 7.76
N ALA A 92 14.23 -36.03 7.12
CA ALA A 92 14.32 -37.36 7.74
C ALA A 92 15.77 -37.75 8.10
N GLY A 93 15.94 -38.60 9.12
CA GLY A 93 17.26 -38.95 9.63
C GLY A 93 18.22 -39.63 8.62
N SER A 94 17.70 -40.39 7.66
CA SER A 94 18.49 -40.99 6.55
C SER A 94 18.96 -39.90 5.58
N GLU A 95 18.07 -39.07 5.15
CA GLU A 95 18.31 -37.92 4.25
C GLU A 95 19.23 -36.88 4.91
N MET A 96 19.06 -36.62 6.19
CA MET A 96 19.97 -35.76 6.96
C MET A 96 21.42 -36.24 6.87
N ARG A 97 21.64 -37.56 7.05
CA ARG A 97 23.00 -38.15 6.94
C ARG A 97 23.59 -38.01 5.54
N GLU A 98 22.79 -38.20 4.51
CA GLU A 98 23.21 -38.03 3.12
C GLU A 98 23.62 -36.58 2.84
N ARG A 99 22.77 -35.60 3.24
CA ARG A 99 23.06 -34.17 3.05
C ARG A 99 24.31 -33.75 3.80
N MET A 100 24.50 -34.24 5.02
CA MET A 100 25.72 -33.98 5.80
C MET A 100 26.98 -34.61 5.18
N SER A 101 26.88 -35.82 4.66
CA SER A 101 27.99 -36.44 3.91
C SER A 101 28.30 -35.64 2.64
N GLY A 102 27.29 -35.17 1.93
CA GLY A 102 27.45 -34.28 0.78
C GLY A 102 28.18 -32.98 1.10
N LEU A 103 27.89 -32.38 2.27
CA LEU A 103 28.61 -31.20 2.74
C LEU A 103 30.09 -31.49 3.02
N TYR A 104 30.35 -32.59 3.65
CA TYR A 104 31.71 -33.07 3.95
C TYR A 104 32.54 -33.23 2.69
N ASN A 105 31.90 -33.79 1.66
CA ASN A 105 32.56 -34.07 0.36
C ASN A 105 32.55 -32.87 -0.60
N GLY A 106 32.12 -31.67 -0.14
CA GLY A 106 32.10 -30.45 -0.95
C GLY A 106 31.08 -30.46 -2.09
N LYS A 107 30.01 -31.29 -1.99
CA LYS A 107 28.95 -31.40 -3.00
C LYS A 107 28.17 -30.11 -3.18
N TYR A 108 28.00 -29.33 -2.10
CA TYR A 108 27.09 -28.16 -2.07
C TYR A 108 27.89 -26.85 -2.00
N LYS A 109 27.34 -25.81 -2.65
CA LYS A 109 27.81 -24.42 -2.59
C LYS A 109 27.07 -23.61 -1.56
N LEU A 110 25.74 -23.81 -1.43
CA LEU A 110 24.88 -23.12 -0.46
C LEU A 110 24.17 -24.15 0.42
N VAL A 111 24.08 -23.79 1.71
CA VAL A 111 23.37 -24.58 2.72
C VAL A 111 22.45 -23.70 3.48
N TYR A 112 21.15 -23.89 3.31
CA TYR A 112 20.13 -23.17 4.08
C TYR A 112 19.88 -23.88 5.41
N ILE A 113 19.87 -23.12 6.52
CA ILE A 113 19.78 -23.68 7.87
C ILE A 113 18.75 -22.92 8.68
N ALA A 114 17.90 -23.67 9.38
CA ALA A 114 17.02 -23.12 10.39
C ALA A 114 17.83 -22.76 11.66
N PRO A 115 17.61 -21.59 12.25
CA PRO A 115 18.40 -21.09 13.37
C PRO A 115 18.39 -22.04 14.60
N GLU A 116 17.34 -22.84 14.78
CA GLU A 116 17.23 -23.83 15.84
C GLU A 116 18.22 -25.02 15.70
N ARG A 117 18.82 -25.17 14.51
CA ARG A 117 19.83 -26.23 14.26
C ARG A 117 21.26 -25.78 14.55
N LEU A 118 21.50 -24.51 14.81
CA LEU A 118 22.83 -23.94 14.97
C LEU A 118 23.59 -24.48 16.22
N GLU A 119 22.89 -24.95 17.25
CA GLU A 119 23.49 -25.49 18.48
C GLU A 119 23.58 -27.02 18.50
N THR A 120 23.16 -27.73 17.44
CA THR A 120 23.29 -29.18 17.43
C THR A 120 24.75 -29.62 17.34
N ASP A 121 25.19 -30.50 18.22
CA ASP A 121 26.57 -30.99 18.27
C ASP A 121 27.05 -31.55 16.92
N TYR A 122 26.16 -32.16 16.19
CA TYR A 122 26.46 -32.73 14.89
C TYR A 122 26.82 -31.65 13.85
N PHE A 123 26.04 -30.57 13.83
CA PHE A 123 26.31 -29.43 12.94
C PHE A 123 27.57 -28.66 13.34
N LEU A 124 27.80 -28.48 14.65
CA LEU A 124 28.98 -27.82 15.16
C LEU A 124 30.30 -28.62 14.85
N ARG A 125 30.24 -29.96 14.78
CA ARG A 125 31.38 -30.81 14.35
C ARG A 125 31.66 -30.59 12.87
N LEU A 126 30.63 -30.61 12.03
CA LEU A 126 30.77 -30.35 10.60
C LEU A 126 31.50 -29.06 10.30
N LEU A 127 31.14 -27.96 10.99
CA LEU A 127 31.73 -26.65 10.79
C LEU A 127 33.23 -26.55 11.10
N LYS A 128 33.78 -27.52 11.85
CA LYS A 128 35.23 -27.57 12.11
C LYS A 128 36.01 -28.14 10.93
N GLU A 129 35.35 -28.87 10.03
CA GLU A 129 35.95 -29.65 8.98
C GLU A 129 35.65 -29.12 7.59
N VAL A 130 34.62 -28.29 7.47
CA VAL A 130 34.22 -27.68 6.19
C VAL A 130 34.62 -26.19 6.19
N HIS A 131 35.22 -25.75 5.08
CA HIS A 131 35.58 -24.35 4.91
C HIS A 131 34.32 -23.49 4.63
N VAL A 132 33.93 -22.66 5.59
CA VAL A 132 32.82 -21.71 5.46
C VAL A 132 33.37 -20.36 5.07
N SER A 133 33.02 -19.87 3.88
CA SER A 133 33.48 -18.57 3.36
C SER A 133 32.55 -17.41 3.66
N LEU A 134 31.24 -17.70 3.72
CA LEU A 134 30.20 -16.69 3.92
C LEU A 134 29.10 -17.23 4.84
N VAL A 135 28.66 -16.41 5.78
CA VAL A 135 27.43 -16.60 6.55
C VAL A 135 26.45 -15.51 6.16
N ALA A 136 25.43 -15.87 5.43
CA ALA A 136 24.33 -14.98 5.07
C ALA A 136 23.18 -15.14 6.09
N ILE A 137 22.68 -14.04 6.62
CA ILE A 137 21.58 -13.98 7.58
C ILE A 137 20.40 -13.34 6.86
N ASP A 138 19.45 -14.17 6.45
CA ASP A 138 18.21 -13.70 5.85
C ASP A 138 17.22 -13.28 6.95
N GLU A 139 16.36 -12.30 6.64
CA GLU A 139 15.45 -11.66 7.59
C GLU A 139 16.17 -11.23 8.89
N ALA A 140 17.31 -10.54 8.74
CA ALA A 140 18.20 -10.17 9.84
C ALA A 140 17.51 -9.35 10.96
N HIS A 141 16.34 -8.71 10.68
CA HIS A 141 15.53 -8.05 11.70
C HIS A 141 15.07 -9.00 12.81
N CYS A 142 15.05 -10.32 12.56
CA CYS A 142 14.73 -11.32 13.57
C CYS A 142 15.74 -11.40 14.73
N ILE A 143 16.96 -10.84 14.58
CA ILE A 143 17.96 -10.81 15.66
C ILE A 143 17.69 -9.71 16.68
N SER A 144 16.99 -8.65 16.28
CA SER A 144 16.71 -7.47 17.09
C SER A 144 15.45 -7.65 17.94
N GLN A 145 15.54 -7.36 19.23
CA GLN A 145 14.36 -7.33 20.11
C GLN A 145 13.36 -6.23 19.73
N TRP A 146 13.80 -5.21 19.00
CA TRP A 146 12.98 -4.14 18.45
C TRP A 146 12.37 -4.50 17.10
N GLY A 147 12.81 -5.61 16.49
CA GLY A 147 12.24 -6.15 15.25
C GLY A 147 10.80 -6.63 15.46
N HIS A 148 10.00 -6.61 14.41
CA HIS A 148 8.60 -7.03 14.44
C HIS A 148 8.41 -8.56 14.54
N ASP A 149 9.43 -9.35 14.19
CA ASP A 149 9.45 -10.83 14.28
C ASP A 149 10.74 -11.31 14.99
N PHE A 150 10.97 -10.81 16.20
CA PHE A 150 12.14 -11.24 16.99
C PHE A 150 12.09 -12.74 17.28
N ARG A 151 13.21 -13.42 17.04
CA ARG A 151 13.40 -14.84 17.31
C ARG A 151 14.61 -15.07 18.20
N PRO A 152 14.43 -15.57 19.42
CA PRO A 152 15.56 -15.82 20.35
C PRO A 152 16.65 -16.70 19.74
N SER A 153 16.29 -17.66 18.88
CA SER A 153 17.26 -18.51 18.16
C SER A 153 18.24 -17.75 17.28
N TYR A 154 17.91 -16.52 16.81
CA TYR A 154 18.82 -15.68 16.05
C TYR A 154 19.98 -15.13 16.89
N LEU A 155 19.84 -15.01 18.20
CA LEU A 155 20.94 -14.61 19.08
C LEU A 155 22.10 -15.63 19.09
N LEU A 156 21.84 -16.88 18.68
CA LEU A 156 22.85 -17.94 18.57
C LEU A 156 23.81 -17.72 17.39
N ILE A 157 23.41 -16.90 16.42
CA ILE A 157 24.19 -16.65 15.20
C ILE A 157 25.57 -16.08 15.53
N ARG A 158 25.64 -15.11 16.43
CA ARG A 158 26.91 -14.52 16.87
C ARG A 158 27.87 -15.57 17.48
N LYS A 159 27.32 -16.47 18.31
CA LYS A 159 28.09 -17.57 18.91
C LYS A 159 28.61 -18.53 17.84
N LEU A 160 27.79 -18.83 16.82
CA LEU A 160 28.15 -19.65 15.67
C LEU A 160 29.32 -19.02 14.90
N ILE A 161 29.20 -17.77 14.48
CA ILE A 161 30.23 -17.04 13.71
C ILE A 161 31.58 -17.08 14.43
N ASN A 162 31.59 -16.86 15.74
CA ASN A 162 32.82 -16.88 16.55
C ASN A 162 33.48 -18.26 16.65
N ARG A 163 32.72 -19.35 16.44
CA ARG A 163 33.23 -20.74 16.46
C ARG A 163 33.82 -21.20 15.14
N ILE A 164 33.48 -20.57 14.01
CA ILE A 164 33.98 -20.93 12.70
C ILE A 164 35.40 -20.33 12.51
N LYS A 165 36.34 -21.16 12.08
CA LYS A 165 37.71 -20.72 11.83
C LYS A 165 38.19 -21.24 10.44
N PRO A 166 38.72 -20.37 9.58
CA PRO A 166 38.85 -18.90 9.74
C PRO A 166 37.47 -18.24 9.82
N LYS A 167 37.42 -17.02 10.41
CA LYS A 167 36.16 -16.24 10.51
C LYS A 167 35.58 -16.02 9.11
N PRO A 168 34.34 -16.45 8.83
CA PRO A 168 33.67 -16.19 7.55
C PRO A 168 33.28 -14.71 7.44
N THR A 169 33.09 -14.25 6.20
CA THR A 169 32.41 -12.97 5.97
C THR A 169 30.96 -13.09 6.38
N VAL A 170 30.37 -12.02 6.94
CA VAL A 170 28.97 -11.96 7.38
C VAL A 170 28.19 -11.02 6.47
N LEU A 171 27.07 -11.51 5.95
CA LEU A 171 26.11 -10.70 5.22
C LEU A 171 24.75 -10.77 5.90
N ALA A 172 24.27 -9.69 6.47
CA ALA A 172 22.94 -9.57 7.05
C ALA A 172 22.01 -8.85 6.06
N LEU A 173 20.84 -9.44 5.78
CA LEU A 173 19.87 -8.89 4.82
C LEU A 173 18.49 -8.81 5.45
N THR A 174 17.80 -7.69 5.21
CA THR A 174 16.38 -7.51 5.59
C THR A 174 15.68 -6.52 4.68
N ALA A 175 14.33 -6.60 4.63
CA ALA A 175 13.51 -5.62 3.93
C ALA A 175 12.89 -4.58 4.87
N THR A 176 12.82 -4.86 6.16
CA THR A 176 12.02 -4.09 7.12
C THR A 176 12.86 -3.78 8.37
N ALA A 177 13.66 -2.73 8.31
CA ALA A 177 14.45 -2.29 9.43
C ALA A 177 14.34 -0.78 9.64
N THR A 178 13.69 -0.37 10.74
CA THR A 178 13.72 1.03 11.21
C THR A 178 15.14 1.43 11.61
N PRO A 179 15.45 2.72 11.74
CA PRO A 179 16.80 3.17 12.17
C PRO A 179 17.28 2.47 13.44
N GLN A 180 16.40 2.28 14.42
CA GLN A 180 16.70 1.58 15.67
C GLN A 180 17.07 0.10 15.45
N VAL A 181 16.28 -0.60 14.62
CA VAL A 181 16.54 -2.01 14.27
C VAL A 181 17.86 -2.17 13.50
N ARG A 182 18.18 -1.23 12.60
CA ARG A 182 19.47 -1.21 11.87
C ARG A 182 20.64 -1.12 12.81
N GLU A 183 20.57 -0.20 13.77
CA GLU A 183 21.64 0.02 14.75
C GLU A 183 21.82 -1.21 15.64
N ASP A 184 20.73 -1.82 16.09
CA ASP A 184 20.75 -3.03 16.90
C ASP A 184 21.38 -4.22 16.15
N ILE A 185 21.01 -4.44 14.89
CA ILE A 185 21.62 -5.48 14.03
C ILE A 185 23.12 -5.24 13.89
N ARG A 186 23.54 -4.00 13.63
CA ARG A 186 24.96 -3.64 13.50
C ARG A 186 25.76 -3.99 14.75
N GLN A 187 25.26 -3.60 15.91
CA GLN A 187 25.93 -3.85 17.19
C GLN A 187 25.99 -5.34 17.53
N LEU A 188 24.88 -6.07 17.30
CA LEU A 188 24.82 -7.50 17.59
C LEU A 188 25.74 -8.34 16.69
N LEU A 189 25.93 -7.94 15.44
CA LEU A 189 26.75 -8.65 14.46
C LEU A 189 28.17 -8.03 14.26
N ASP A 190 28.47 -6.94 14.95
CA ASP A 190 29.76 -6.21 14.86
C ASP A 190 30.04 -5.72 13.42
N ILE A 191 29.01 -5.16 12.75
CA ILE A 191 29.10 -4.61 11.39
C ILE A 191 29.35 -3.11 11.45
N SER A 192 30.39 -2.61 10.74
CA SER A 192 30.69 -1.18 10.65
C SER A 192 29.57 -0.37 10.00
N ALA A 193 29.41 0.89 10.42
CA ALA A 193 28.46 1.82 9.79
C ALA A 193 28.70 1.96 8.28
N ASP A 194 29.96 2.05 7.85
CA ASP A 194 30.36 2.19 6.44
C ASP A 194 30.00 0.97 5.58
N ASN A 195 29.69 -0.16 6.22
CA ASN A 195 29.28 -1.39 5.56
C ASN A 195 27.77 -1.63 5.67
N THR A 196 27.00 -0.61 6.03
CA THR A 196 25.54 -0.63 6.00
C THR A 196 25.05 0.02 4.71
N ILE A 197 24.40 -0.75 3.86
CA ILE A 197 23.86 -0.32 2.57
C ILE A 197 22.34 -0.30 2.65
N VAL A 198 21.75 0.86 2.48
CA VAL A 198 20.29 1.05 2.40
C VAL A 198 19.97 1.46 0.96
N THR A 199 19.20 0.64 0.26
CA THR A 199 18.86 0.90 -1.15
C THR A 199 17.55 1.68 -1.31
N GLY A 200 16.93 2.06 -0.19
CA GLY A 200 15.63 2.69 -0.16
C GLY A 200 14.49 1.69 0.11
N PHE A 201 13.32 2.25 0.45
CA PHE A 201 12.09 1.48 0.69
C PHE A 201 11.02 1.80 -0.35
N GLU A 202 11.30 2.72 -1.27
CA GLU A 202 10.35 3.07 -2.30
C GLU A 202 10.05 1.90 -3.25
N ARG A 203 8.78 1.75 -3.58
CA ARG A 203 8.28 0.83 -4.60
C ARG A 203 7.40 1.62 -5.56
N GLU A 204 8.00 2.03 -6.70
CA GLU A 204 7.35 2.91 -7.67
C GLU A 204 6.08 2.30 -8.28
N ASN A 205 5.98 1.00 -8.36
CA ASN A 205 4.84 0.29 -8.93
C ASN A 205 3.74 -0.07 -7.93
N LEU A 206 3.81 0.37 -6.67
CA LEU A 206 2.76 0.12 -5.69
C LEU A 206 1.90 1.36 -5.44
N HIS A 207 0.58 1.18 -5.51
CA HIS A 207 -0.42 2.18 -5.22
C HIS A 207 -1.05 1.92 -3.85
N PHE A 208 -0.77 2.79 -2.89
CA PHE A 208 -1.29 2.65 -1.53
C PHE A 208 -2.63 3.38 -1.39
N HIS A 209 -3.64 2.69 -0.85
CA HIS A 209 -4.96 3.23 -0.59
C HIS A 209 -5.43 2.91 0.82
N VAL A 210 -6.05 3.88 1.49
CA VAL A 210 -6.75 3.69 2.76
C VAL A 210 -8.22 4.00 2.53
N VAL A 211 -9.05 2.97 2.62
CA VAL A 211 -10.50 3.05 2.42
C VAL A 211 -11.17 3.10 3.78
N LYS A 212 -11.95 4.17 4.04
CA LYS A 212 -12.63 4.44 5.30
C LYS A 212 -14.13 4.50 5.08
N GLY A 213 -14.89 4.05 6.10
CA GLY A 213 -16.32 4.31 6.17
C GLY A 213 -17.16 3.63 5.08
N GLN A 214 -16.71 2.59 4.41
CA GLN A 214 -17.46 1.78 3.46
C GLN A 214 -17.75 0.39 4.04
N ASP A 215 -18.78 -0.28 3.54
CA ASP A 215 -18.99 -1.70 3.83
C ASP A 215 -17.85 -2.49 3.21
N ARG A 216 -17.09 -3.16 4.08
CA ARG A 216 -15.88 -3.89 3.66
C ARG A 216 -16.17 -5.10 2.80
N ASP A 217 -17.27 -5.80 3.08
CA ASP A 217 -17.66 -7.00 2.32
C ASP A 217 -18.06 -6.62 0.91
N LEU A 218 -18.87 -5.58 0.77
CA LEU A 218 -19.28 -5.06 -0.54
C LEU A 218 -18.06 -4.54 -1.31
N PHE A 219 -17.22 -3.71 -0.68
CA PHE A 219 -16.00 -3.22 -1.31
C PHE A 219 -15.13 -4.37 -1.82
N LEU A 220 -14.89 -5.39 -0.97
CA LEU A 220 -14.04 -6.53 -1.30
C LEU A 220 -14.60 -7.31 -2.50
N ILE A 221 -15.91 -7.63 -2.50
CA ILE A 221 -16.56 -8.35 -3.58
C ILE A 221 -16.49 -7.56 -4.89
N ASP A 222 -16.81 -6.27 -4.85
CA ASP A 222 -16.82 -5.41 -6.04
C ASP A 222 -15.42 -5.22 -6.59
N TYR A 223 -14.41 -5.02 -5.72
CA TYR A 223 -13.02 -4.87 -6.12
C TYR A 223 -12.51 -6.14 -6.82
N ILE A 224 -12.71 -7.33 -6.23
CA ILE A 224 -12.27 -8.60 -6.82
C ILE A 224 -12.98 -8.85 -8.17
N ARG A 225 -14.27 -8.55 -8.28
CA ARG A 225 -15.01 -8.71 -9.54
C ARG A 225 -14.51 -7.80 -10.66
N LYS A 226 -14.17 -6.55 -10.33
CA LYS A 226 -13.58 -5.60 -11.29
C LYS A 226 -12.20 -6.04 -11.77
N ASN A 227 -11.47 -6.77 -10.92
CA ASN A 227 -10.14 -7.29 -11.19
C ASN A 227 -10.15 -8.82 -11.39
N SER A 228 -11.23 -9.38 -11.95
CA SER A 228 -11.37 -10.82 -12.19
C SER A 228 -10.24 -11.36 -13.06
N GLY A 229 -9.71 -12.54 -12.70
CA GLY A 229 -8.54 -13.14 -13.35
C GLY A 229 -7.19 -12.56 -12.93
N GLN A 230 -7.16 -11.61 -11.99
CA GLN A 230 -5.92 -11.10 -11.40
C GLN A 230 -5.65 -11.77 -10.06
N ALA A 231 -4.39 -12.17 -9.85
CA ALA A 231 -3.98 -12.77 -8.59
C ALA A 231 -3.95 -11.73 -7.45
N GLY A 232 -4.59 -12.05 -6.32
CA GLY A 232 -4.63 -11.17 -5.17
C GLY A 232 -4.53 -11.88 -3.82
N ILE A 233 -4.13 -11.14 -2.79
CA ILE A 233 -4.07 -11.62 -1.41
C ILE A 233 -4.94 -10.73 -0.52
N VAL A 234 -5.77 -11.35 0.33
CA VAL A 234 -6.59 -10.65 1.32
C VAL A 234 -6.15 -11.06 2.71
N TYR A 235 -5.59 -10.12 3.48
CA TYR A 235 -5.16 -10.35 4.84
C TYR A 235 -6.26 -10.01 5.85
N ALA A 236 -6.50 -10.94 6.79
CA ALA A 236 -7.42 -10.75 7.91
C ALA A 236 -6.71 -11.04 9.24
N ALA A 237 -7.08 -10.33 10.30
CA ALA A 237 -6.41 -10.39 11.60
C ALA A 237 -6.60 -11.74 12.32
N THR A 238 -7.70 -12.47 12.06
CA THR A 238 -8.06 -13.68 12.79
C THR A 238 -8.41 -14.85 11.86
N ARG A 239 -8.18 -16.07 12.34
CA ARG A 239 -8.58 -17.31 11.63
C ARG A 239 -10.09 -17.35 11.35
N LYS A 240 -10.92 -16.90 12.29
CA LYS A 240 -12.37 -16.85 12.16
C LYS A 240 -12.77 -15.94 10.99
N GLU A 241 -12.10 -14.81 10.84
CA GLU A 241 -12.38 -13.87 9.76
C GLU A 241 -11.94 -14.42 8.40
N VAL A 242 -10.80 -15.11 8.32
CA VAL A 242 -10.37 -15.82 7.11
C VAL A 242 -11.42 -16.84 6.66
N GLU A 243 -11.93 -17.65 7.59
CA GLU A 243 -12.98 -18.63 7.28
C GLU A 243 -14.27 -17.96 6.82
N ARG A 244 -14.70 -16.87 7.48
CA ARG A 244 -15.90 -16.10 7.09
C ARG A 244 -15.78 -15.54 5.67
N LEU A 245 -14.68 -14.87 5.37
CA LEU A 245 -14.42 -14.28 4.06
C LEU A 245 -14.29 -15.35 2.98
N TYR A 246 -13.66 -16.49 3.28
CA TYR A 246 -13.58 -17.61 2.36
C TYR A 246 -14.97 -18.10 1.95
N HIS A 247 -15.88 -18.31 2.91
CA HIS A 247 -17.25 -18.74 2.61
C HIS A 247 -18.04 -17.67 1.86
N LEU A 248 -17.88 -16.40 2.21
CA LEU A 248 -18.50 -15.27 1.54
C LEU A 248 -18.12 -15.20 0.06
N LEU A 249 -16.82 -15.18 -0.25
CA LEU A 249 -16.34 -15.05 -1.63
C LEU A 249 -16.62 -16.31 -2.46
N LYS A 250 -16.51 -17.49 -1.85
CA LYS A 250 -16.85 -18.77 -2.50
C LYS A 250 -18.35 -18.82 -2.89
N ALA A 251 -19.25 -18.35 -2.02
CA ALA A 251 -20.68 -18.26 -2.30
C ALA A 251 -21.00 -17.28 -3.45
N LYS A 252 -20.09 -16.32 -3.73
CA LYS A 252 -20.18 -15.39 -4.87
C LYS A 252 -19.53 -15.91 -6.15
N GLY A 253 -19.09 -17.18 -6.17
CA GLY A 253 -18.51 -17.85 -7.34
C GLY A 253 -17.04 -17.45 -7.64
N ILE A 254 -16.34 -16.84 -6.69
CA ILE A 254 -14.94 -16.43 -6.84
C ILE A 254 -14.02 -17.63 -6.54
N ALA A 255 -12.99 -17.84 -7.37
CA ALA A 255 -11.97 -18.87 -7.16
C ALA A 255 -11.02 -18.48 -6.03
N VAL A 256 -11.36 -18.86 -4.78
CA VAL A 256 -10.62 -18.44 -3.59
C VAL A 256 -10.00 -19.62 -2.84
N GLY A 257 -8.80 -19.39 -2.28
CA GLY A 257 -8.14 -20.23 -1.29
C GLY A 257 -8.12 -19.59 0.08
N LYS A 258 -7.80 -20.38 1.11
CA LYS A 258 -7.62 -19.89 2.47
C LYS A 258 -6.32 -20.40 3.09
N TYR A 259 -5.72 -19.59 3.98
CA TYR A 259 -4.46 -19.96 4.61
C TYR A 259 -4.33 -19.37 6.03
N HIS A 260 -4.23 -20.23 7.03
CA HIS A 260 -3.94 -19.84 8.42
C HIS A 260 -3.35 -21.01 9.21
N ALA A 261 -2.72 -20.73 10.33
CA ALA A 261 -2.02 -21.73 11.14
C ALA A 261 -2.92 -22.84 11.72
N GLY A 262 -4.25 -22.68 11.71
CA GLY A 262 -5.21 -23.71 12.15
C GLY A 262 -5.49 -24.79 11.09
N LEU A 263 -5.04 -24.62 9.84
CA LEU A 263 -5.17 -25.65 8.80
C LEU A 263 -4.07 -26.70 8.95
N SER A 264 -4.38 -27.95 8.52
CA SER A 264 -3.35 -28.99 8.41
C SER A 264 -2.26 -28.57 7.41
N GLU A 265 -1.06 -29.10 7.58
CA GLU A 265 0.07 -28.82 6.69
C GLU A 265 -0.26 -29.19 5.23
N ASN A 266 -0.91 -30.34 5.03
CA ASN A 266 -1.35 -30.78 3.71
C ASN A 266 -2.35 -29.79 3.09
N SER A 267 -3.35 -29.30 3.84
CA SER A 267 -4.32 -28.32 3.33
C SER A 267 -3.64 -26.99 2.97
N ARG A 268 -2.69 -26.53 3.81
CA ARG A 268 -1.89 -25.34 3.51
C ARG A 268 -1.09 -25.48 2.23
N GLY A 269 -0.44 -26.64 2.04
CA GLY A 269 0.31 -26.96 0.83
C GLY A 269 -0.57 -26.92 -0.42
N ILE A 270 -1.74 -27.60 -0.39
CA ILE A 270 -2.69 -27.64 -1.52
C ILE A 270 -3.16 -26.24 -1.91
N TYR A 271 -3.58 -25.39 -0.96
CA TYR A 271 -4.05 -24.04 -1.28
C TYR A 271 -2.91 -23.15 -1.82
N GLN A 272 -1.71 -23.28 -1.23
CA GLN A 272 -0.53 -22.56 -1.68
C GLN A 272 -0.15 -22.94 -3.10
N GLU A 273 -0.10 -24.24 -3.41
CA GLU A 273 0.21 -24.76 -4.76
C GLU A 273 -0.81 -24.26 -5.78
N LYS A 274 -2.11 -24.40 -5.51
CA LYS A 274 -3.16 -23.92 -6.39
C LYS A 274 -3.07 -22.42 -6.65
N PHE A 275 -2.70 -21.63 -5.65
CA PHE A 275 -2.51 -20.18 -5.83
C PHE A 275 -1.26 -19.87 -6.65
N LEU A 276 -0.17 -20.63 -6.48
CA LEU A 276 1.05 -20.46 -7.27
C LEU A 276 0.87 -20.82 -8.75
N TYR A 277 0.03 -21.81 -9.04
CA TYR A 277 -0.25 -22.28 -10.40
C TYR A 277 -1.47 -21.59 -11.06
N ASP A 278 -1.96 -20.48 -10.49
CA ASP A 278 -3.10 -19.69 -11.01
C ASP A 278 -4.44 -20.45 -11.05
N ASP A 279 -4.58 -21.57 -10.30
CA ASP A 279 -5.86 -22.27 -10.11
C ASP A 279 -6.81 -21.53 -9.15
N LEU A 280 -6.28 -20.55 -8.42
CA LEU A 280 -7.02 -19.66 -7.52
C LEU A 280 -6.60 -18.21 -7.79
N ASP A 281 -7.60 -17.36 -7.97
CA ASP A 281 -7.38 -15.92 -8.18
C ASP A 281 -7.02 -15.21 -6.87
N VAL A 282 -7.64 -15.61 -5.75
CA VAL A 282 -7.50 -14.88 -4.49
C VAL A 282 -7.15 -15.84 -3.34
N MET A 283 -6.16 -15.45 -2.55
CA MET A 283 -5.81 -16.10 -1.29
C MET A 283 -6.27 -15.25 -0.10
N ILE A 284 -7.13 -15.79 0.75
CA ILE A 284 -7.53 -15.15 2.00
C ILE A 284 -6.70 -15.74 3.14
N ALA A 285 -6.01 -14.90 3.90
CA ALA A 285 -5.03 -15.41 4.84
C ALA A 285 -4.88 -14.56 6.11
N THR A 286 -4.35 -15.18 7.16
CA THR A 286 -3.69 -14.45 8.25
C THR A 286 -2.23 -14.16 7.86
N ASN A 287 -1.50 -13.42 8.70
CA ASN A 287 -0.06 -13.21 8.56
C ASN A 287 0.78 -14.51 8.46
N ALA A 288 0.17 -15.68 8.76
CA ALA A 288 0.81 -16.99 8.53
C ALA A 288 1.06 -17.29 7.05
N PHE A 289 0.29 -16.70 6.13
CA PHE A 289 0.55 -16.68 4.68
C PHE A 289 1.47 -15.52 4.38
N GLY A 290 2.71 -15.71 4.72
CA GLY A 290 3.63 -14.61 4.78
C GLY A 290 4.95 -14.92 4.10
N MET A 291 6.02 -14.79 4.86
CA MET A 291 7.38 -15.04 4.42
C MET A 291 7.47 -16.39 3.68
N GLY A 292 8.11 -16.43 2.52
CA GLY A 292 8.28 -17.66 1.72
C GLY A 292 7.36 -17.80 0.50
N ILE A 293 6.39 -16.93 0.28
CA ILE A 293 5.57 -16.97 -0.92
C ILE A 293 6.22 -16.15 -2.02
N ASN A 294 6.60 -16.83 -3.09
CA ASN A 294 7.31 -16.23 -4.21
C ASN A 294 6.47 -16.22 -5.50
N LYS A 295 5.24 -15.69 -5.41
CA LYS A 295 4.39 -15.40 -6.57
C LYS A 295 4.67 -13.97 -7.04
N SER A 296 5.16 -13.80 -8.27
CA SER A 296 5.57 -12.50 -8.80
C SER A 296 4.40 -11.64 -9.30
N ASN A 297 3.37 -12.28 -9.85
CA ASN A 297 2.24 -11.63 -10.52
C ASN A 297 1.03 -11.32 -9.61
N VAL A 298 1.25 -11.04 -8.33
CA VAL A 298 0.18 -10.56 -7.44
C VAL A 298 -0.14 -9.12 -7.78
N ARG A 299 -1.39 -8.85 -8.20
CA ARG A 299 -1.82 -7.51 -8.66
C ARG A 299 -2.42 -6.67 -7.55
N PHE A 300 -2.92 -7.29 -6.48
CA PHE A 300 -3.43 -6.54 -5.34
C PHE A 300 -3.20 -7.27 -4.01
N VAL A 301 -2.97 -6.46 -2.98
CA VAL A 301 -2.97 -6.91 -1.58
C VAL A 301 -3.97 -6.06 -0.81
N ILE A 302 -4.98 -6.70 -0.23
CA ILE A 302 -6.01 -6.04 0.56
C ILE A 302 -5.86 -6.44 2.02
N HIS A 303 -5.66 -5.47 2.90
CA HIS A 303 -5.76 -5.67 4.34
C HIS A 303 -7.21 -5.40 4.75
N TYR A 304 -7.97 -6.46 5.00
CA TYR A 304 -9.36 -6.38 5.43
C TYR A 304 -9.51 -5.76 6.83
N GLN A 305 -8.50 -5.93 7.66
CA GLN A 305 -8.35 -5.31 8.97
C GLN A 305 -6.91 -4.79 9.11
N ILE A 306 -6.70 -3.81 10.00
CA ILE A 306 -5.34 -3.27 10.19
C ILE A 306 -4.37 -4.36 10.66
N PRO A 307 -3.17 -4.42 10.10
CA PRO A 307 -2.11 -5.25 10.61
C PRO A 307 -1.57 -4.70 11.94
N ARG A 308 -0.75 -5.49 12.63
CA ARG A 308 -0.24 -5.18 13.97
C ARG A 308 0.70 -3.95 13.99
N ASN A 309 1.47 -3.76 12.93
CA ASN A 309 2.47 -2.70 12.81
C ASN A 309 2.76 -2.37 11.34
N MET A 310 3.50 -1.29 11.12
CA MET A 310 3.87 -0.81 9.79
C MET A 310 4.83 -1.76 9.06
N GLU A 311 5.69 -2.45 9.79
CA GLU A 311 6.64 -3.40 9.21
C GLU A 311 5.90 -4.60 8.60
N SER A 312 4.92 -5.17 9.32
CA SER A 312 4.05 -6.23 8.80
C SER A 312 3.24 -5.74 7.61
N TYR A 313 2.64 -4.54 7.71
CA TYR A 313 1.90 -3.94 6.61
C TYR A 313 2.76 -3.82 5.34
N TYR A 314 3.96 -3.24 5.47
CA TYR A 314 4.86 -3.04 4.33
C TYR A 314 5.37 -4.36 3.74
N GLN A 315 5.68 -5.34 4.60
CA GLN A 315 6.14 -6.66 4.16
C GLN A 315 5.02 -7.44 3.43
N GLU A 316 3.78 -7.35 3.91
CA GLU A 316 2.60 -7.98 3.31
C GLU A 316 2.19 -7.26 2.01
N ALA A 317 2.10 -5.94 2.00
CA ALA A 317 1.85 -5.12 0.81
C ALA A 317 2.93 -5.32 -0.26
N GLY A 318 4.19 -5.45 0.13
CA GLY A 318 5.33 -5.68 -0.77
C GLY A 318 5.32 -7.03 -1.51
N ARG A 319 4.29 -7.88 -1.30
CA ARG A 319 4.06 -9.09 -2.11
C ARG A 319 3.44 -8.76 -3.45
N ALA A 320 2.74 -7.64 -3.55
CA ALA A 320 2.21 -7.13 -4.81
C ALA A 320 3.35 -6.66 -5.74
N GLY A 321 3.17 -6.83 -7.03
CA GLY A 321 4.00 -6.25 -8.07
C GLY A 321 5.50 -6.60 -7.99
N ARG A 322 5.87 -7.83 -7.64
CA ARG A 322 7.29 -8.23 -7.60
C ARG A 322 7.95 -8.31 -8.97
N ASP A 323 7.15 -8.44 -10.00
CA ASP A 323 7.52 -8.39 -11.42
C ASP A 323 7.72 -6.96 -11.94
N GLY A 324 7.40 -5.93 -11.14
CA GLY A 324 7.50 -4.52 -11.52
C GLY A 324 6.22 -3.92 -12.08
N GLU A 325 5.18 -4.74 -12.31
CA GLU A 325 3.89 -4.27 -12.80
C GLU A 325 3.11 -3.52 -11.71
N GLU A 326 2.31 -2.53 -12.15
CA GLU A 326 1.45 -1.73 -11.28
C GLU A 326 0.52 -2.60 -10.44
N SER A 327 0.43 -2.31 -9.14
CA SER A 327 -0.30 -3.15 -8.20
C SER A 327 -0.85 -2.34 -7.04
N ASP A 328 -2.05 -2.72 -6.58
CA ASP A 328 -2.76 -2.03 -5.52
C ASP A 328 -2.49 -2.61 -4.14
N CYS A 329 -2.26 -1.74 -3.17
CA CYS A 329 -2.11 -2.05 -1.76
C CYS A 329 -3.21 -1.32 -0.97
N ILE A 330 -4.28 -2.03 -0.60
CA ILE A 330 -5.49 -1.44 -0.04
C ILE A 330 -5.63 -1.81 1.44
N LEU A 331 -5.80 -0.80 2.29
CA LEU A 331 -6.15 -0.97 3.69
C LEU A 331 -7.62 -0.58 3.90
N LEU A 332 -8.47 -1.55 4.27
CA LEU A 332 -9.85 -1.30 4.68
C LEU A 332 -9.87 -0.91 6.16
N PHE A 333 -9.72 0.38 6.43
CA PHE A 333 -9.50 0.90 7.77
C PHE A 333 -10.80 1.14 8.54
N ALA A 334 -10.88 0.57 9.74
CA ALA A 334 -11.85 0.97 10.76
C ALA A 334 -11.15 1.11 12.12
N PRO A 335 -11.39 2.21 12.85
CA PRO A 335 -10.73 2.46 14.14
C PRO A 335 -10.90 1.34 15.16
N GLN A 336 -12.02 0.59 15.10
CA GLN A 336 -12.32 -0.53 16.00
C GLN A 336 -11.34 -1.69 15.87
N ASP A 337 -10.67 -1.85 14.72
CA ASP A 337 -9.71 -2.93 14.51
C ASP A 337 -8.51 -2.85 15.45
N SER A 338 -8.18 -1.64 15.91
CA SER A 338 -7.13 -1.43 16.91
C SER A 338 -7.38 -2.20 18.20
N HIS A 339 -8.66 -2.40 18.60
CA HIS A 339 -9.01 -3.19 19.78
C HIS A 339 -8.66 -4.68 19.60
N ILE A 340 -8.84 -5.23 18.39
CA ILE A 340 -8.49 -6.61 18.08
C ILE A 340 -6.97 -6.79 18.22
N GLN A 341 -6.21 -5.88 17.64
CA GLN A 341 -4.74 -5.94 17.71
C GLN A 341 -4.24 -5.71 19.14
N SER A 342 -4.81 -4.76 19.87
CA SER A 342 -4.48 -4.53 21.28
C SER A 342 -4.73 -5.79 22.13
N PHE A 343 -5.88 -6.44 21.95
CA PHE A 343 -6.20 -7.69 22.63
C PHE A 343 -5.19 -8.80 22.31
N LEU A 344 -4.77 -8.94 21.04
CA LEU A 344 -3.76 -9.92 20.64
C LEU A 344 -2.39 -9.64 21.25
N ILE A 345 -2.02 -8.36 21.42
CA ILE A 345 -0.79 -7.96 22.10
C ILE A 345 -0.87 -8.32 23.59
N ASP A 346 -1.97 -7.96 24.25
CA ASP A 346 -2.16 -8.24 25.69
C ASP A 346 -2.10 -9.75 26.02
N GLN A 347 -2.71 -10.58 25.16
CA GLN A 347 -2.74 -12.04 25.32
C GLN A 347 -1.43 -12.74 24.96
N SER A 348 -0.46 -12.02 24.41
CA SER A 348 0.83 -12.62 24.04
C SER A 348 1.72 -12.89 25.27
N GLU A 349 2.60 -13.90 25.16
CA GLU A 349 3.58 -14.28 26.20
C GLU A 349 4.81 -13.34 26.26
N MET A 350 4.70 -12.14 25.70
CA MET A 350 5.79 -11.15 25.71
C MET A 350 5.94 -10.53 27.10
N ASP A 351 7.18 -10.12 27.42
CA ASP A 351 7.42 -9.26 28.57
C ASP A 351 6.78 -7.87 28.39
N GLU A 352 6.60 -7.15 29.50
CA GLU A 352 5.91 -5.85 29.50
C GLU A 352 6.60 -4.81 28.63
N GLN A 353 7.94 -4.75 28.61
CA GLN A 353 8.70 -3.80 27.80
C GLN A 353 8.43 -4.04 26.30
N ARG A 354 8.33 -5.27 25.91
CA ARG A 354 8.05 -5.68 24.54
C ARG A 354 6.59 -5.40 24.15
N LYS A 355 5.64 -5.61 25.05
CA LYS A 355 4.24 -5.21 24.83
C LYS A 355 4.12 -3.71 24.62
N GLU A 356 4.80 -2.90 25.43
CA GLU A 356 4.82 -1.45 25.28
C GLU A 356 5.34 -1.01 23.91
N ASN A 357 6.41 -1.62 23.42
CA ASN A 357 6.93 -1.37 22.09
C ASN A 357 5.92 -1.72 20.99
N GLU A 358 5.25 -2.89 21.11
CA GLU A 358 4.25 -3.31 20.15
C GLU A 358 3.02 -2.38 20.16
N PHE A 359 2.59 -1.88 21.31
CA PHE A 359 1.56 -0.83 21.39
C PHE A 359 2.03 0.47 20.71
N GLY A 360 3.32 0.83 20.85
CA GLY A 360 3.92 1.97 20.15
C GLY A 360 3.84 1.81 18.63
N LYS A 361 4.19 0.63 18.12
CA LYS A 361 4.10 0.31 16.68
C LYS A 361 2.64 0.29 16.18
N LEU A 362 1.72 -0.29 16.96
CA LEU A 362 0.30 -0.30 16.62
C LEU A 362 -0.25 1.12 16.51
N ARG A 363 0.13 2.04 17.41
CA ARG A 363 -0.28 3.46 17.33
C ARG A 363 0.18 4.11 16.02
N LYS A 364 1.39 3.83 15.55
CA LYS A 364 1.89 4.33 14.26
C LYS A 364 1.11 3.76 13.09
N MET A 365 0.71 2.48 13.16
CA MET A 365 -0.16 1.87 12.15
C MET A 365 -1.56 2.48 12.14
N VAL A 366 -2.13 2.77 13.30
CA VAL A 366 -3.42 3.48 13.43
C VAL A 366 -3.30 4.90 12.86
N ALA A 367 -2.22 5.62 13.17
CA ALA A 367 -1.97 6.96 12.63
C ALA A 367 -1.85 6.92 11.09
N TYR A 368 -1.19 5.93 10.51
CA TYR A 368 -1.20 5.71 9.06
C TYR A 368 -2.61 5.59 8.49
N GLY A 369 -3.51 4.89 9.20
CA GLY A 369 -4.92 4.81 8.81
C GLY A 369 -5.68 6.13 8.89
N HIS A 370 -5.24 7.08 9.72
CA HIS A 370 -5.89 8.38 9.90
C HIS A 370 -5.28 9.50 9.08
N THR A 371 -4.02 9.41 8.66
CA THR A 371 -3.33 10.48 7.94
C THR A 371 -4.04 10.86 6.64
N GLU A 372 -3.98 12.14 6.30
CA GLU A 372 -4.37 12.70 5.01
C GLU A 372 -3.15 13.13 4.17
N SER A 373 -1.96 13.00 4.75
CA SER A 373 -0.69 13.18 4.06
C SER A 373 -0.40 12.02 3.11
N CYS A 374 0.63 12.15 2.28
CA CYS A 374 1.02 11.11 1.32
C CYS A 374 1.30 9.75 2.01
N LEU A 375 0.56 8.70 1.63
CA LEU A 375 0.67 7.38 2.25
C LEU A 375 2.04 6.74 2.03
N GLN A 376 2.62 6.88 0.85
CA GLN A 376 3.95 6.36 0.55
C GLN A 376 5.02 7.10 1.34
N GLN A 377 4.97 8.43 1.38
CA GLN A 377 5.89 9.25 2.16
C GLN A 377 5.83 8.90 3.64
N TYR A 378 4.64 8.66 4.21
CA TYR A 378 4.49 8.21 5.60
C TYR A 378 5.23 6.89 5.86
N ILE A 379 5.12 5.91 4.94
CA ILE A 379 5.87 4.64 5.03
C ILE A 379 7.38 4.89 4.99
N LEU A 380 7.85 5.71 4.06
CA LEU A 380 9.27 6.01 3.88
C LEU A 380 9.85 6.73 5.11
N HIS A 381 9.15 7.72 5.65
CA HIS A 381 9.51 8.38 6.92
C HIS A 381 9.55 7.41 8.10
N TYR A 382 8.60 6.48 8.19
CA TYR A 382 8.60 5.44 9.22
C TYR A 382 9.88 4.61 9.19
N PHE A 383 10.41 4.31 8.01
CA PHE A 383 11.66 3.58 7.83
C PHE A 383 12.91 4.48 7.82
N GLY A 384 12.76 5.80 8.07
CA GLY A 384 13.86 6.74 8.27
C GLY A 384 14.38 7.41 6.99
N GLU A 385 13.56 7.49 5.93
CA GLU A 385 13.83 8.31 4.75
C GLU A 385 13.14 9.68 4.91
N GLU A 386 13.82 10.62 5.60
CA GLU A 386 13.24 11.91 5.99
C GLU A 386 12.95 12.82 4.79
N ASP A 387 13.74 12.74 3.72
CA ASP A 387 13.64 13.58 2.52
C ASP A 387 12.73 12.97 1.43
N ALA A 388 11.91 11.96 1.78
CA ALA A 388 11.06 11.28 0.81
C ALA A 388 10.03 12.24 0.17
N PRO A 389 9.92 12.29 -1.16
CA PRO A 389 8.97 13.16 -1.85
C PRO A 389 7.53 12.65 -1.73
N VAL A 390 6.57 13.54 -1.98
CA VAL A 390 5.17 13.18 -2.16
C VAL A 390 5.02 12.37 -3.45
N CYS A 391 4.39 11.19 -3.38
CA CYS A 391 4.38 10.24 -4.50
C CYS A 391 3.43 10.62 -5.66
N GLY A 392 2.44 11.47 -5.42
CA GLY A 392 1.45 11.92 -6.42
C GLY A 392 0.43 10.87 -6.88
N LYS A 393 0.51 9.59 -6.41
CA LYS A 393 -0.26 8.46 -6.94
C LYS A 393 -1.01 7.63 -5.88
N CYS A 394 -0.72 7.78 -4.60
CA CYS A 394 -1.46 7.09 -3.55
C CYS A 394 -2.87 7.68 -3.37
N GLY A 395 -3.75 6.95 -2.70
CA GLY A 395 -5.14 7.37 -2.50
C GLY A 395 -5.29 8.76 -1.89
N ASN A 396 -4.38 9.18 -1.01
CA ASN A 396 -4.42 10.53 -0.43
C ASN A 396 -3.93 11.61 -1.40
N CYS A 397 -2.95 11.30 -2.26
CA CYS A 397 -2.46 12.27 -3.27
C CYS A 397 -3.45 12.48 -4.41
N THR A 398 -4.21 11.44 -4.79
CA THR A 398 -5.20 11.49 -5.89
C THR A 398 -6.60 11.85 -5.41
N ASP A 399 -6.79 12.05 -4.12
CA ASP A 399 -8.06 12.41 -3.51
C ASP A 399 -8.37 13.89 -3.75
N ASP A 400 -9.39 14.17 -4.54
CA ASP A 400 -9.84 15.49 -4.98
C ASP A 400 -10.91 16.13 -4.08
N ARG A 401 -11.20 15.52 -2.91
CA ARG A 401 -12.17 16.10 -1.95
C ARG A 401 -11.70 17.45 -1.47
N GLU A 402 -12.68 18.37 -1.27
CA GLU A 402 -12.42 19.70 -0.79
C GLU A 402 -11.79 19.69 0.61
N GLN A 403 -10.78 20.53 0.80
CA GLN A 403 -10.17 20.75 2.11
C GLN A 403 -10.99 21.77 2.90
N VAL A 404 -11.44 21.37 4.08
CA VAL A 404 -12.18 22.20 5.01
C VAL A 404 -11.23 22.73 6.09
N ASP A 405 -11.28 24.02 6.37
CA ASP A 405 -10.55 24.63 7.49
C ASP A 405 -11.17 24.19 8.83
N VAL A 406 -10.41 23.40 9.59
CA VAL A 406 -10.78 22.90 10.92
C VAL A 406 -9.91 23.49 12.02
N THR A 407 -9.29 24.64 11.76
CA THR A 407 -8.34 25.29 12.69
C THR A 407 -9.00 25.58 14.04
N VAL A 408 -10.25 26.07 14.06
CA VAL A 408 -10.96 26.37 15.31
C VAL A 408 -11.21 25.10 16.12
N ASP A 409 -11.65 24.03 15.49
CA ASP A 409 -11.84 22.73 16.15
C ASP A 409 -10.51 22.19 16.72
N ALA A 410 -9.42 22.31 15.94
CA ALA A 410 -8.08 21.94 16.39
C ALA A 410 -7.65 22.78 17.62
N GLN A 411 -7.84 24.10 17.59
CA GLN A 411 -7.54 24.97 18.73
C GLN A 411 -8.34 24.61 19.97
N MET A 412 -9.62 24.20 19.83
CA MET A 412 -10.44 23.72 20.96
C MET A 412 -9.80 22.48 21.61
N VAL A 413 -9.40 21.49 20.81
CA VAL A 413 -8.74 20.26 21.29
C VAL A 413 -7.40 20.56 21.93
N LEU A 414 -6.53 21.32 21.25
CA LEU A 414 -5.18 21.65 21.72
C LEU A 414 -5.24 22.48 23.01
N SER A 415 -6.18 23.44 23.10
CA SER A 415 -6.39 24.24 24.32
C SER A 415 -6.87 23.39 25.50
N CYS A 416 -7.74 22.40 25.24
CA CYS A 416 -8.20 21.47 26.26
C CYS A 416 -7.04 20.65 26.82
N ILE A 417 -6.22 20.06 25.96
CA ILE A 417 -5.04 19.27 26.34
C ILE A 417 -4.08 20.12 27.19
N ARG A 418 -3.82 21.36 26.77
CA ARG A 418 -2.95 22.31 27.51
C ARG A 418 -3.50 22.61 28.88
N ARG A 419 -4.81 22.87 29.03
CA ARG A 419 -5.48 23.15 30.30
C ARG A 419 -5.57 21.92 31.21
N MET A 420 -5.55 20.72 30.65
CA MET A 420 -5.44 19.46 31.39
C MET A 420 -3.98 19.10 31.73
N ASN A 421 -3.04 20.05 31.55
CA ASN A 421 -1.60 19.92 31.85
C ASN A 421 -0.93 18.75 31.10
N GLU A 422 -1.44 18.36 29.92
CA GLU A 422 -0.87 17.30 29.09
C GLU A 422 -0.66 15.96 29.85
N ARG A 423 -1.61 15.57 30.69
CA ARG A 423 -1.54 14.40 31.59
C ARG A 423 -2.60 13.33 31.32
N PHE A 424 -3.38 13.47 30.28
CA PHE A 424 -4.51 12.59 30.03
C PHE A 424 -4.53 12.04 28.60
N GLY A 425 -5.11 10.87 28.45
CA GLY A 425 -5.29 10.22 27.15
C GLY A 425 -6.56 10.71 26.42
N LYS A 426 -6.68 10.35 25.13
CA LYS A 426 -7.72 10.84 24.22
C LYS A 426 -9.15 10.69 24.73
N THR A 427 -9.44 9.57 25.41
CA THR A 427 -10.81 9.31 25.92
C THR A 427 -11.25 10.33 26.96
N MET A 428 -10.35 10.70 27.89
CA MET A 428 -10.67 11.71 28.91
C MET A 428 -10.80 13.10 28.27
N ILE A 429 -9.92 13.44 27.34
CA ILE A 429 -9.95 14.71 26.60
C ILE A 429 -11.27 14.83 25.81
N ALA A 430 -11.66 13.77 25.09
CA ALA A 430 -12.92 13.76 24.35
C ALA A 430 -14.14 13.90 25.27
N LYS A 431 -14.15 13.24 26.44
CA LYS A 431 -15.21 13.39 27.44
C LYS A 431 -15.33 14.82 27.97
N VAL A 432 -14.20 15.50 28.23
CA VAL A 432 -14.20 16.90 28.67
C VAL A 432 -14.73 17.81 27.58
N LEU A 433 -14.25 17.66 26.35
CA LEU A 433 -14.66 18.48 25.19
C LEU A 433 -16.15 18.35 24.87
N THR A 434 -16.71 17.13 25.03
CA THR A 434 -18.13 16.87 24.74
C THR A 434 -19.07 17.14 25.95
N GLY A 435 -18.51 17.53 27.11
CA GLY A 435 -19.30 17.84 28.29
C GLY A 435 -19.92 16.63 28.97
N SER A 436 -19.18 15.51 29.03
CA SER A 436 -19.63 14.28 29.68
C SER A 436 -19.85 14.46 31.19
N SER A 437 -20.89 13.87 31.73
CA SER A 437 -21.19 13.87 33.17
C SER A 437 -20.41 12.83 33.99
N ASP A 438 -19.35 12.23 33.44
CA ASP A 438 -18.51 11.22 34.10
C ASP A 438 -17.98 11.75 35.43
N GLN A 439 -18.10 10.93 36.50
CA GLN A 439 -17.69 11.29 37.85
C GLN A 439 -16.20 11.67 37.93
N LYS A 440 -15.34 11.05 37.12
CA LYS A 440 -13.91 11.36 37.07
C LYS A 440 -13.63 12.80 36.58
N ILE A 441 -14.45 13.35 35.69
CA ILE A 441 -14.30 14.74 35.24
C ILE A 441 -14.48 15.71 36.40
N ARG A 442 -15.52 15.49 37.22
CA ARG A 442 -15.78 16.30 38.43
C ARG A 442 -14.69 16.10 39.48
N SER A 443 -14.22 14.89 39.71
CA SER A 443 -13.17 14.63 40.70
C SER A 443 -11.84 15.31 40.37
N PHE A 444 -11.55 15.54 39.07
CA PHE A 444 -10.38 16.32 38.62
C PHE A 444 -10.67 17.82 38.44
N GLY A 445 -11.90 18.27 38.64
CA GLY A 445 -12.31 19.69 38.46
C GLY A 445 -12.35 20.12 36.98
N PHE A 446 -12.42 19.17 36.03
CA PHE A 446 -12.40 19.50 34.60
C PHE A 446 -13.72 20.04 34.08
N ASP A 447 -14.82 19.91 34.83
CA ASP A 447 -16.10 20.55 34.59
C ASP A 447 -16.03 22.08 34.77
N GLN A 448 -14.98 22.59 35.43
CA GLN A 448 -14.71 24.02 35.59
C GLN A 448 -13.85 24.64 34.49
N LEU A 449 -13.29 23.79 33.60
CA LEU A 449 -12.48 24.28 32.49
C LEU A 449 -13.32 25.00 31.45
N SER A 450 -12.84 26.13 30.92
CA SER A 450 -13.53 26.87 29.84
C SER A 450 -13.66 26.02 28.55
N THR A 451 -12.95 24.89 28.45
CA THR A 451 -13.05 23.94 27.35
C THR A 451 -14.01 22.78 27.62
N TYR A 452 -14.65 22.74 28.80
CA TYR A 452 -15.66 21.73 29.10
C TYR A 452 -16.92 21.94 28.27
N GLY A 453 -17.32 20.94 27.50
CA GLY A 453 -18.51 20.99 26.67
C GLY A 453 -18.43 21.92 25.47
N ILE A 454 -17.25 22.45 25.11
CA ILE A 454 -17.08 23.36 23.97
C ILE A 454 -17.37 22.67 22.61
N MET A 455 -17.27 21.34 22.54
CA MET A 455 -17.59 20.51 21.38
C MET A 455 -18.82 19.62 21.61
N LYS A 456 -19.80 20.05 22.40
CA LYS A 456 -21.03 19.29 22.69
C LYS A 456 -21.90 18.99 21.46
N ASN A 457 -21.66 19.69 20.36
CA ASN A 457 -22.28 19.45 19.04
C ASN A 457 -21.70 18.24 18.31
N LYS A 458 -20.61 17.66 18.80
CA LYS A 458 -19.98 16.46 18.27
C LYS A 458 -20.15 15.30 19.25
N THR A 459 -20.22 14.09 18.72
CA THR A 459 -20.21 12.90 19.55
C THR A 459 -18.80 12.64 20.13
N GLN A 460 -18.73 11.90 21.21
CA GLN A 460 -17.44 11.49 21.79
C GLN A 460 -16.58 10.71 20.77
N LYS A 461 -17.22 9.89 19.91
CA LYS A 461 -16.56 9.13 18.85
C LYS A 461 -15.95 10.06 17.81
N GLU A 462 -16.70 11.00 17.27
CA GLU A 462 -16.20 11.98 16.30
C GLU A 462 -15.05 12.81 16.87
N THR A 463 -15.15 13.19 18.16
CA THR A 463 -14.09 13.94 18.84
C THR A 463 -12.82 13.09 18.98
N MET A 464 -12.94 11.80 19.32
CA MET A 464 -11.78 10.89 19.36
C MET A 464 -11.14 10.68 17.99
N GLU A 465 -11.94 10.52 16.95
CA GLU A 465 -11.44 10.39 15.56
C GLU A 465 -10.72 11.67 15.10
N PHE A 466 -11.21 12.83 15.54
CA PHE A 466 -10.54 14.10 15.26
C PHE A 466 -9.21 14.25 16.03
N ILE A 467 -9.15 13.78 17.27
CA ILE A 467 -7.89 13.71 18.03
C ILE A 467 -6.90 12.74 17.37
N ASP A 468 -7.38 11.60 16.87
CA ASP A 468 -6.52 10.65 16.14
C ASP A 468 -5.98 11.27 14.82
N PHE A 469 -6.79 12.04 14.11
CA PHE A 469 -6.34 12.83 12.96
C PHE A 469 -5.25 13.84 13.35
N LEU A 470 -5.45 14.65 14.39
CA LEU A 470 -4.45 15.61 14.87
C LEU A 470 -3.15 14.93 15.30
N THR A 471 -3.23 13.70 15.83
CA THR A 471 -2.07 12.88 16.17
C THR A 471 -1.34 12.38 14.93
N ALA A 472 -2.10 11.93 13.91
CA ALA A 472 -1.56 11.44 12.66
C ALA A 472 -0.84 12.54 11.86
N GLU A 473 -1.37 13.76 11.89
CA GLU A 473 -0.77 14.94 11.22
C GLU A 473 0.33 15.61 12.07
N GLY A 474 0.69 15.04 13.22
CA GLY A 474 1.84 15.48 14.01
C GLY A 474 1.59 16.68 14.93
N TYR A 475 0.36 17.14 15.10
CA TYR A 475 0.03 18.20 16.08
C TYR A 475 0.07 17.69 17.52
N LEU A 476 -0.17 16.40 17.72
CA LEU A 476 -0.14 15.72 19.01
C LEU A 476 0.85 14.57 19.00
N ARG A 477 1.54 14.38 20.12
CA ARG A 477 2.43 13.25 20.34
C ARG A 477 1.94 12.42 21.53
N PRO A 478 1.60 11.13 21.35
CA PRO A 478 1.35 10.24 22.46
C PRO A 478 2.66 9.85 23.17
N THR A 479 2.61 9.65 24.47
CA THR A 479 3.72 9.04 25.22
C THR A 479 3.76 7.54 24.97
N ASP A 480 4.89 6.91 25.33
CA ASP A 480 5.01 5.46 25.31
C ASP A 480 4.14 4.81 26.41
N GLY A 481 3.98 3.49 26.33
CA GLY A 481 3.22 2.69 27.28
C GLY A 481 1.80 2.32 26.84
N SER A 482 1.15 1.46 27.63
CA SER A 482 -0.21 0.92 27.37
C SER A 482 -1.32 1.98 27.52
N TYR A 483 -1.08 3.03 28.28
CA TYR A 483 -2.02 4.13 28.55
C TYR A 483 -1.41 5.48 28.15
N PRO A 484 -1.27 5.76 26.84
CA PRO A 484 -0.61 6.98 26.37
C PRO A 484 -1.37 8.22 26.78
N ILE A 485 -0.65 9.22 27.24
CA ILE A 485 -1.13 10.58 27.39
C ILE A 485 -0.75 11.39 26.16
N LEU A 486 -1.51 12.43 25.85
CA LEU A 486 -1.28 13.27 24.67
C LEU A 486 -0.56 14.56 25.06
N MET A 487 0.52 14.83 24.36
CA MET A 487 1.34 16.03 24.51
C MET A 487 1.28 16.88 23.24
N LEU A 488 1.38 18.20 23.41
CA LEU A 488 1.45 19.15 22.31
C LEU A 488 2.83 19.11 21.65
N THR A 489 2.88 19.26 20.34
CA THR A 489 4.11 19.47 19.58
C THR A 489 4.38 20.96 19.39
N GLU A 490 5.53 21.33 18.82
CA GLU A 490 5.85 22.73 18.50
C GLU A 490 4.86 23.31 17.49
N ILE A 491 4.47 22.51 16.47
CA ILE A 491 3.49 22.90 15.44
C ILE A 491 2.13 23.20 16.08
N ALA A 492 1.71 22.40 17.06
CA ALA A 492 0.49 22.69 17.82
C ALA A 492 0.52 24.07 18.52
N GLY A 493 1.71 24.49 18.97
CA GLY A 493 1.92 25.83 19.51
C GLY A 493 1.69 26.93 18.47
N ASP A 494 2.04 26.72 17.21
CA ASP A 494 1.78 27.68 16.13
C ASP A 494 0.31 27.73 15.73
N VAL A 495 -0.40 26.61 15.74
CA VAL A 495 -1.87 26.56 15.56
C VAL A 495 -2.58 27.36 16.66
N LEU A 496 -2.18 27.17 17.92
CA LEU A 496 -2.75 27.91 19.05
C LEU A 496 -2.50 29.42 18.97
N ARG A 497 -1.39 29.83 18.37
CA ARG A 497 -1.06 31.25 18.11
C ARG A 497 -1.68 31.82 16.85
N GLY A 498 -2.41 31.00 16.08
CA GLY A 498 -3.02 31.41 14.81
C GLY A 498 -2.03 31.62 13.66
N LYS A 499 -0.81 31.10 13.78
CA LYS A 499 0.21 31.18 12.73
C LYS A 499 0.07 30.06 11.70
N GLU A 500 -0.46 28.93 12.11
CA GLU A 500 -0.64 27.73 11.28
C GLU A 500 -2.13 27.39 11.19
N LYS A 501 -2.60 26.97 10.01
CA LYS A 501 -3.96 26.51 9.77
C LYS A 501 -4.00 25.00 9.72
N VAL A 502 -5.07 24.42 10.26
CA VAL A 502 -5.35 23.00 10.17
C VAL A 502 -6.45 22.79 9.15
N THR A 503 -6.14 22.07 8.07
CA THR A 503 -7.13 21.69 7.06
C THR A 503 -7.36 20.18 7.11
N LYS A 504 -8.58 19.76 6.80
CA LYS A 504 -8.97 18.36 6.72
C LYS A 504 -9.88 18.15 5.52
N LYS A 505 -9.70 17.01 4.82
CA LYS A 505 -10.59 16.65 3.72
C LYS A 505 -12.00 16.38 4.25
N GLU A 506 -13.01 16.80 3.49
CA GLU A 506 -14.41 16.62 3.87
C GLU A 506 -14.71 15.14 4.14
N ASN A 507 -15.36 14.85 5.28
CA ASN A 507 -15.74 13.48 5.59
C ASN A 507 -16.78 13.00 4.57
N VAL A 508 -16.53 11.82 3.96
CA VAL A 508 -17.59 11.12 3.26
C VAL A 508 -18.65 10.76 4.31
N ARG A 509 -19.77 11.46 4.31
CA ARG A 509 -20.96 11.00 5.05
C ARG A 509 -21.46 9.77 4.32
N ILE A 510 -21.09 8.61 4.82
CA ILE A 510 -21.77 7.39 4.42
C ILE A 510 -23.07 7.40 5.23
N THR A 511 -24.12 7.81 4.59
CA THR A 511 -25.42 7.26 4.92
C THR A 511 -25.24 5.76 4.78
N GLN A 512 -25.48 4.97 5.83
CA GLN A 512 -25.62 3.53 5.67
C GLN A 512 -26.75 3.36 4.66
N ILE A 513 -26.37 3.06 3.42
CA ILE A 513 -27.30 2.74 2.36
C ILE A 513 -27.85 1.38 2.77
N VAL A 514 -29.01 1.34 3.36
CA VAL A 514 -29.81 0.12 3.44
C VAL A 514 -30.19 -0.17 1.99
N GLU A 515 -29.39 -1.00 1.32
CA GLU A 515 -29.68 -1.42 -0.03
C GLU A 515 -30.98 -2.20 -0.01
N ASP A 516 -32.05 -1.63 -0.60
CA ASP A 516 -33.15 -2.41 -1.08
C ASP A 516 -32.66 -3.13 -2.35
N ASN A 517 -32.17 -4.34 -2.17
CA ASN A 517 -31.66 -5.16 -3.26
C ASN A 517 -32.70 -5.40 -4.38
N MET A 518 -34.01 -5.34 -4.06
CA MET A 518 -35.08 -5.55 -5.06
C MET A 518 -35.21 -4.36 -6.00
N LEU A 519 -35.21 -3.13 -5.48
CA LEU A 519 -35.28 -1.95 -6.34
C LEU A 519 -33.99 -1.79 -7.16
N PHE A 520 -32.84 -2.04 -6.58
CA PHE A 520 -31.57 -1.98 -7.31
C PHE A 520 -31.59 -2.94 -8.54
N GLU A 521 -32.01 -4.18 -8.35
CA GLU A 521 -32.10 -5.15 -9.47
C GLU A 521 -33.13 -4.73 -10.52
N LEU A 522 -34.26 -4.12 -10.11
CA LEU A 522 -35.26 -3.57 -11.03
C LEU A 522 -34.65 -2.41 -11.85
N LEU A 523 -33.97 -1.47 -11.21
CA LEU A 523 -33.33 -0.36 -11.92
C LEU A 523 -32.18 -0.83 -12.82
N ARG A 524 -31.45 -1.86 -12.41
CA ARG A 524 -30.40 -2.50 -13.21
C ARG A 524 -30.96 -3.16 -14.49
N LYS A 525 -32.09 -3.83 -14.37
CA LYS A 525 -32.77 -4.43 -15.51
C LYS A 525 -33.26 -3.35 -16.48
N LEU A 526 -33.93 -2.30 -15.97
CA LEU A 526 -34.38 -1.15 -16.77
C LEU A 526 -33.21 -0.50 -17.51
N ARG A 527 -32.08 -0.27 -16.81
CA ARG A 527 -30.86 0.27 -17.42
C ARG A 527 -30.37 -0.59 -18.57
N LYS A 528 -30.39 -1.92 -18.40
CA LYS A 528 -29.98 -2.86 -19.46
C LYS A 528 -30.91 -2.78 -20.67
N GLU A 529 -32.21 -2.75 -20.47
CA GLU A 529 -33.19 -2.62 -21.53
C GLU A 529 -32.99 -1.33 -22.36
N ILE A 530 -32.73 -0.21 -21.69
CA ILE A 530 -32.42 1.08 -22.36
C ILE A 530 -31.12 0.99 -23.12
N ALA A 531 -30.06 0.46 -22.48
CA ALA A 531 -28.73 0.34 -23.08
C ALA A 531 -28.70 -0.56 -24.30
N ASP A 532 -29.44 -1.69 -24.26
CA ASP A 532 -29.62 -2.62 -25.41
C ASP A 532 -30.37 -1.92 -26.55
N GLY A 533 -31.37 -1.08 -26.24
CA GLY A 533 -32.12 -0.29 -27.24
C GLY A 533 -31.28 0.78 -27.93
N GLU A 534 -30.35 1.40 -27.22
CA GLU A 534 -29.44 2.42 -27.74
C GLU A 534 -28.10 1.85 -28.25
N ASN A 535 -27.92 0.53 -28.14
CA ASN A 535 -26.66 -0.16 -28.51
C ASN A 535 -25.41 0.42 -27.82
N VAL A 536 -25.52 0.73 -26.51
CA VAL A 536 -24.45 1.26 -25.69
C VAL A 536 -24.22 0.39 -24.44
N PRO A 537 -23.02 0.37 -23.88
CA PRO A 537 -22.77 -0.30 -22.60
C PRO A 537 -23.64 0.26 -21.47
N PRO A 538 -24.23 -0.58 -20.59
CA PRO A 538 -25.15 -0.14 -19.53
C PRO A 538 -24.61 0.94 -18.60
N TYR A 539 -23.30 0.95 -18.32
CA TYR A 539 -22.67 1.96 -17.45
C TYR A 539 -22.69 3.39 -18.05
N ILE A 540 -22.93 3.51 -19.37
CA ILE A 540 -23.06 4.84 -20.04
C ILE A 540 -24.37 5.50 -19.62
N ILE A 541 -25.44 4.73 -19.45
CA ILE A 541 -26.74 5.23 -18.96
C ILE A 541 -26.55 5.73 -17.53
N PHE A 542 -26.38 4.83 -16.58
CA PHE A 542 -26.04 5.13 -15.18
C PHE A 542 -25.07 4.10 -14.62
N SER A 543 -24.16 4.52 -13.74
CA SER A 543 -23.26 3.62 -13.02
C SER A 543 -24.02 2.81 -11.95
N ASP A 544 -23.46 1.67 -11.53
CA ASP A 544 -24.05 0.90 -10.42
C ASP A 544 -24.12 1.73 -9.13
N VAL A 545 -23.14 2.61 -8.90
CA VAL A 545 -23.14 3.54 -7.77
C VAL A 545 -24.36 4.47 -7.83
N THR A 546 -24.65 5.02 -9.01
CA THR A 546 -25.83 5.88 -9.24
C THR A 546 -27.12 5.11 -8.99
N LEU A 547 -27.24 3.87 -9.48
CA LEU A 547 -28.44 3.05 -9.25
C LEU A 547 -28.60 2.66 -7.77
N LYS A 548 -27.51 2.39 -7.07
CA LYS A 548 -27.52 2.10 -5.63
C LYS A 548 -28.01 3.32 -4.85
N GLU A 549 -27.51 4.50 -5.18
CA GLU A 549 -27.95 5.74 -4.56
C GLU A 549 -29.43 6.05 -4.86
N MET A 550 -29.91 5.79 -6.09
CA MET A 550 -31.33 5.86 -6.43
C MET A 550 -32.17 4.88 -5.60
N SER A 551 -31.71 3.64 -5.43
CA SER A 551 -32.44 2.62 -4.66
C SER A 551 -32.49 2.91 -3.17
N ALA A 552 -31.53 3.65 -2.66
CA ALA A 552 -31.43 4.02 -1.25
C ALA A 552 -32.20 5.29 -0.91
N LEU A 553 -32.09 6.32 -1.76
CA LEU A 553 -32.68 7.63 -1.52
C LEU A 553 -34.08 7.78 -2.08
N LEU A 554 -34.51 6.84 -2.94
CA LEU A 554 -35.87 6.78 -3.49
C LEU A 554 -36.37 8.11 -4.09
N PRO A 555 -35.62 8.75 -5.02
CA PRO A 555 -36.02 10.05 -5.58
C PRO A 555 -37.38 9.95 -6.29
N ARG A 556 -38.30 10.86 -6.00
CA ARG A 556 -39.68 10.83 -6.49
C ARG A 556 -39.95 11.82 -7.63
N ASN A 557 -39.06 12.77 -7.82
CA ASN A 557 -39.17 13.81 -8.83
C ASN A 557 -37.78 14.15 -9.42
N GLU A 558 -37.76 14.96 -10.46
CA GLU A 558 -36.56 15.33 -11.18
C GLU A 558 -35.56 16.12 -10.31
N VAL A 559 -36.06 16.94 -9.38
CA VAL A 559 -35.21 17.73 -8.47
C VAL A 559 -34.45 16.84 -7.50
N GLU A 560 -35.12 15.82 -6.95
CA GLU A 560 -34.49 14.82 -6.09
C GLU A 560 -33.53 13.91 -6.88
N LEU A 561 -33.92 13.51 -8.10
CA LEU A 561 -33.09 12.68 -8.96
C LEU A 561 -31.81 13.40 -9.42
N MET A 562 -31.88 14.72 -9.60
CA MET A 562 -30.71 15.54 -9.94
C MET A 562 -29.66 15.62 -8.82
N GLN A 563 -30.05 15.35 -7.58
CA GLN A 563 -29.14 15.33 -6.45
C GLN A 563 -28.35 14.02 -6.33
N ILE A 564 -28.75 12.98 -7.09
CA ILE A 564 -28.08 11.69 -7.13
C ILE A 564 -26.75 11.82 -7.88
N LYS A 565 -25.68 11.36 -7.26
CA LYS A 565 -24.34 11.40 -7.85
C LYS A 565 -24.28 10.63 -9.18
N GLY A 566 -23.85 11.31 -10.25
CA GLY A 566 -23.78 10.74 -11.60
C GLY A 566 -25.03 10.96 -12.46
N VAL A 567 -26.04 11.72 -11.96
CA VAL A 567 -27.17 12.22 -12.72
C VAL A 567 -26.87 13.67 -13.09
N GLY A 568 -26.50 13.92 -14.33
CA GLY A 568 -26.37 15.28 -14.89
C GLY A 568 -27.57 15.65 -15.75
N GLU A 569 -27.75 16.94 -16.06
CA GLU A 569 -28.91 17.48 -16.82
C GLU A 569 -29.24 16.64 -18.07
N ARG A 570 -28.24 16.30 -18.90
CA ARG A 570 -28.45 15.50 -20.13
C ARG A 570 -28.97 14.09 -19.84
N LYS A 571 -28.50 13.46 -18.78
CA LYS A 571 -28.94 12.11 -18.38
C LYS A 571 -30.31 12.14 -17.69
N LEU A 572 -30.59 13.20 -16.95
CA LEU A 572 -31.89 13.43 -16.37
C LEU A 572 -32.95 13.59 -17.48
N GLU A 573 -32.68 14.43 -18.48
CA GLU A 573 -33.57 14.64 -19.61
C GLU A 573 -33.79 13.37 -20.45
N ALA A 574 -32.73 12.62 -20.73
CA ALA A 574 -32.81 11.43 -21.56
C ALA A 574 -33.43 10.20 -20.86
N TYR A 575 -33.05 9.96 -19.60
CA TYR A 575 -33.35 8.72 -18.88
C TYR A 575 -34.16 8.93 -17.60
N GLY A 576 -34.14 10.13 -17.02
CA GLY A 576 -34.78 10.45 -15.74
C GLY A 576 -36.26 10.00 -15.66
N PRO A 577 -37.10 10.31 -16.63
CA PRO A 577 -38.49 9.92 -16.59
C PRO A 577 -38.75 8.42 -16.44
N ALA A 578 -37.96 7.57 -17.13
CA ALA A 578 -38.06 6.12 -17.06
C ALA A 578 -37.68 5.58 -15.67
N PHE A 579 -36.58 6.09 -15.08
CA PHE A 579 -36.12 5.67 -13.77
C PHE A 579 -37.06 6.18 -12.66
N LEU A 580 -37.53 7.43 -12.72
CA LEU A 580 -38.52 7.97 -11.79
C LEU A 580 -39.83 7.18 -11.81
N LYS A 581 -40.30 6.78 -12.99
CA LYS A 581 -41.47 5.94 -13.11
C LYS A 581 -41.29 4.60 -12.40
N ALA A 582 -40.15 3.94 -12.61
CA ALA A 582 -39.86 2.65 -11.99
C ALA A 582 -39.74 2.77 -10.45
N ILE A 583 -39.08 3.82 -9.96
CA ILE A 583 -38.93 4.08 -8.52
C ILE A 583 -40.31 4.38 -7.89
N ASN A 584 -41.12 5.25 -8.51
CA ASN A 584 -42.44 5.60 -8.00
C ASN A 584 -43.37 4.37 -7.96
N GLN A 585 -43.40 3.59 -9.02
CA GLN A 585 -44.17 2.36 -9.08
C GLN A 585 -43.76 1.36 -8.00
N TYR A 586 -42.45 1.13 -7.82
CA TYR A 586 -41.95 0.26 -6.78
C TYR A 586 -42.35 0.70 -5.38
N CYS A 587 -42.29 2.00 -5.12
CA CYS A 587 -42.64 2.54 -3.80
C CYS A 587 -44.14 2.45 -3.52
N GLU A 588 -44.99 2.61 -4.56
CA GLU A 588 -46.46 2.40 -4.47
C GLU A 588 -46.76 0.93 -4.16
N GLU A 589 -46.12 -0.02 -4.88
CA GLU A 589 -46.31 -1.45 -4.68
C GLU A 589 -45.84 -1.93 -3.30
N GLN A 590 -44.79 -1.33 -2.75
CA GLN A 590 -44.26 -1.67 -1.42
C GLN A 590 -44.89 -0.85 -0.27
N GLY A 591 -45.81 0.07 -0.57
CA GLY A 591 -46.47 0.92 0.45
C GLY A 591 -45.52 1.86 1.17
N ILE A 592 -44.41 2.27 0.51
CA ILE A 592 -43.43 3.17 1.09
C ILE A 592 -43.98 4.59 1.04
N GLU A 593 -44.41 5.11 2.21
CA GLU A 593 -44.88 6.48 2.32
C GLU A 593 -43.75 7.48 2.00
N ARG A 594 -44.15 8.64 1.49
CA ARG A 594 -43.26 9.71 1.10
C ARG A 594 -42.53 10.26 2.34
N THR A 595 -41.31 9.82 2.54
CA THR A 595 -40.38 10.51 3.44
C THR A 595 -39.76 11.64 2.61
N GLU A 596 -40.07 12.90 2.94
CA GLU A 596 -39.34 14.02 2.35
C GLU A 596 -37.86 13.77 2.55
N MET A 597 -37.09 13.73 1.44
CA MET A 597 -35.62 13.76 1.56
C MET A 597 -35.33 14.95 2.46
N SER A 598 -34.81 14.69 3.64
CA SER A 598 -34.37 15.76 4.55
C SER A 598 -33.23 16.47 3.82
N LEU A 599 -33.61 17.54 3.14
CA LEU A 599 -32.65 18.50 2.60
C LEU A 599 -31.75 18.89 3.78
N PRO A 600 -30.42 18.87 3.64
CA PRO A 600 -29.59 19.51 4.62
C PRO A 600 -30.08 20.97 4.68
N VAL A 601 -30.69 21.37 5.80
CA VAL A 601 -31.00 22.77 6.11
C VAL A 601 -29.66 23.45 6.27
N GLY A 602 -29.15 23.95 5.19
CA GLY A 602 -27.90 24.61 5.12
C GLY A 602 -27.97 25.75 4.12
N GLN A 603 -28.22 26.92 4.67
CA GLN A 603 -27.96 28.22 4.08
C GLN A 603 -28.97 28.72 3.05
N ALA A 604 -29.75 29.69 3.57
CA ALA A 604 -30.41 30.68 2.74
C ALA A 604 -29.47 31.19 1.64
N PRO A 605 -29.99 31.48 0.44
CA PRO A 605 -29.17 31.93 -0.65
C PRO A 605 -28.46 33.22 -0.22
N LYS A 606 -27.15 33.11 0.03
CA LYS A 606 -26.29 34.28 0.02
C LYS A 606 -26.45 34.90 -1.34
N LYS A 607 -26.91 36.16 -1.33
CA LYS A 607 -26.94 37.02 -2.52
C LYS A 607 -25.74 36.69 -3.39
N GLN A 608 -26.03 36.24 -4.60
CA GLN A 608 -25.09 36.19 -5.69
C GLN A 608 -24.40 37.56 -5.78
N SER A 609 -23.17 37.62 -5.29
CA SER A 609 -22.23 38.57 -5.87
C SER A 609 -22.01 38.06 -7.27
N GLU A 610 -22.40 38.83 -8.23
CA GLU A 610 -22.07 38.68 -9.63
C GLU A 610 -20.57 38.38 -9.77
N ARG A 611 -20.23 37.10 -9.94
CA ARG A 611 -18.96 36.63 -10.45
C ARG A 611 -19.26 35.72 -11.63
N THR A 612 -19.36 36.39 -12.80
CA THR A 612 -19.02 35.93 -14.13
C THR A 612 -19.17 34.45 -14.40
N LEU A 613 -20.30 34.07 -15.00
CA LEU A 613 -20.38 33.08 -16.07
C LEU A 613 -19.26 33.35 -17.07
N ASN A 614 -18.32 32.41 -17.19
CA ASN A 614 -17.45 32.05 -18.28
C ASN A 614 -16.09 31.64 -17.72
N LYS A 615 -16.00 30.42 -17.16
CA LYS A 615 -14.70 29.74 -17.15
C LYS A 615 -14.56 29.07 -18.52
N GLU A 616 -13.82 29.77 -19.39
CA GLU A 616 -13.29 29.19 -20.63
C GLU A 616 -12.67 27.80 -20.36
N PRO A 617 -12.95 26.76 -21.15
CA PRO A 617 -12.37 25.44 -20.97
C PRO A 617 -10.83 25.49 -20.84
N SER A 618 -10.27 24.70 -19.96
CA SER A 618 -8.84 24.78 -19.62
C SER A 618 -7.91 24.61 -20.84
N HIS A 619 -8.28 23.80 -21.83
CA HIS A 619 -7.53 23.61 -23.06
C HIS A 619 -7.67 24.80 -24.04
N HIS A 620 -8.77 25.56 -24.01
CA HIS A 620 -8.91 26.80 -24.74
C HIS A 620 -7.93 27.89 -24.23
N VAL A 621 -7.75 27.97 -22.92
CA VAL A 621 -6.74 28.84 -22.32
C VAL A 621 -5.33 28.44 -22.76
N THR A 622 -5.03 27.12 -22.78
CA THR A 622 -3.75 26.61 -23.30
C THR A 622 -3.55 26.97 -24.76
N TYR A 623 -4.57 26.79 -25.59
CA TYR A 623 -4.53 27.11 -27.02
C TYR A 623 -4.25 28.60 -27.27
N ARG A 624 -4.93 29.48 -26.54
CA ARG A 624 -4.70 30.92 -26.65
C ARG A 624 -3.26 31.32 -26.30
N LEU A 625 -2.72 30.79 -25.19
CA LEU A 625 -1.33 31.05 -24.79
C LEU A 625 -0.32 30.50 -25.82
N LEU A 626 -0.65 29.39 -26.49
CA LEU A 626 0.15 28.87 -27.61
C LEU A 626 0.13 29.80 -28.82
N GLU A 627 -1.05 30.36 -29.15
CA GLU A 627 -1.20 31.35 -30.24
C GLU A 627 -0.52 32.70 -29.92
N GLU A 628 -0.39 33.03 -28.64
CA GLU A 628 0.40 34.19 -28.19
C GLU A 628 1.91 33.93 -28.28
N GLY A 629 2.33 32.74 -28.70
CA GLY A 629 3.69 32.36 -29.00
C GLY A 629 4.50 31.73 -27.88
N LEU A 630 3.85 31.40 -26.73
CA LEU A 630 4.54 30.75 -25.63
C LEU A 630 4.83 29.26 -25.94
N SER A 631 5.95 28.76 -25.46
CA SER A 631 6.30 27.34 -25.50
C SER A 631 5.51 26.51 -24.49
N ILE A 632 5.47 25.17 -24.67
CA ILE A 632 4.81 24.25 -23.71
C ILE A 632 5.34 24.47 -22.30
N ALA A 633 6.64 24.64 -22.12
CA ALA A 633 7.28 24.85 -20.80
C ALA A 633 6.85 26.19 -20.17
N GLU A 634 6.79 27.27 -20.96
CA GLU A 634 6.35 28.58 -20.47
C GLU A 634 4.85 28.57 -20.09
N ILE A 635 4.00 27.93 -20.90
CA ILE A 635 2.58 27.76 -20.60
C ILE A 635 2.38 26.92 -19.32
N ALA A 636 3.17 25.87 -19.15
CA ALA A 636 3.14 25.04 -17.98
C ALA A 636 3.51 25.84 -16.71
N ALA A 637 4.57 26.64 -16.79
CA ALA A 637 5.03 27.51 -15.69
C ALA A 637 3.99 28.59 -15.34
N GLU A 638 3.44 29.26 -16.32
CA GLU A 638 2.45 30.34 -16.14
C GLU A 638 1.14 29.82 -15.55
N ARG A 639 0.74 28.63 -15.95
CA ARG A 639 -0.50 28.01 -15.47
C ARG A 639 -0.35 27.15 -14.21
N GLY A 640 0.87 26.95 -13.71
CA GLY A 640 1.17 26.12 -12.53
C GLY A 640 0.83 24.65 -12.74
N VAL A 641 0.98 24.12 -13.95
CA VAL A 641 0.71 22.71 -14.30
C VAL A 641 1.93 22.09 -14.98
N THR A 642 1.93 20.76 -15.14
CA THR A 642 3.04 20.07 -15.80
C THR A 642 2.97 20.22 -17.33
N GLU A 643 4.11 20.17 -18.02
CA GLU A 643 4.19 20.16 -19.50
C GLU A 643 3.30 19.07 -20.10
N ARG A 644 3.28 17.88 -19.49
CA ARG A 644 2.42 16.76 -19.91
C ARG A 644 0.92 17.09 -19.83
N THR A 645 0.51 17.97 -18.89
CA THR A 645 -0.86 18.47 -18.83
C THR A 645 -1.16 19.39 -20.01
N ILE A 646 -0.20 20.25 -20.38
CA ILE A 646 -0.32 21.13 -21.55
C ILE A 646 -0.39 20.31 -22.85
N GLU A 647 0.47 19.32 -23.01
CA GLU A 647 0.41 18.35 -24.13
C GLU A 647 -0.97 17.71 -24.25
N GLY A 648 -1.52 17.26 -23.12
CA GLY A 648 -2.87 16.68 -23.06
C GLY A 648 -3.99 17.67 -23.39
N HIS A 649 -3.82 18.95 -23.09
CA HIS A 649 -4.75 20.00 -23.48
C HIS A 649 -4.69 20.26 -25.02
N LEU A 650 -3.51 20.34 -25.61
CA LEU A 650 -3.34 20.56 -27.03
C LEU A 650 -3.97 19.43 -27.85
N LEU A 651 -3.85 18.17 -27.41
CA LEU A 651 -4.46 17.03 -28.08
C LEU A 651 -6.00 17.04 -28.03
N LYS A 652 -6.63 17.83 -27.14
CA LYS A 652 -8.08 18.00 -27.08
C LYS A 652 -8.60 19.13 -27.99
N CYS A 653 -7.75 20.08 -28.34
CA CYS A 653 -8.14 21.25 -29.12
C CYS A 653 -8.83 20.92 -30.46
N PRO A 654 -8.35 19.95 -31.26
CA PRO A 654 -9.04 19.58 -32.50
C PRO A 654 -10.48 19.10 -32.32
N GLY A 655 -10.78 18.43 -31.19
CA GLY A 655 -12.13 17.98 -30.87
C GLY A 655 -13.14 19.13 -30.68
N ASP A 656 -12.66 20.31 -30.31
CA ASP A 656 -13.45 21.55 -30.14
C ASP A 656 -13.33 22.49 -31.34
N GLY A 657 -12.75 22.03 -32.44
CA GLY A 657 -12.59 22.81 -33.67
C GLY A 657 -11.47 23.85 -33.66
N LEU A 658 -10.51 23.74 -32.72
CA LEU A 658 -9.35 24.60 -32.63
C LEU A 658 -8.19 23.98 -33.43
N GLU A 659 -7.71 24.69 -34.43
CA GLU A 659 -6.62 24.24 -35.32
C GLU A 659 -5.26 24.44 -34.66
N VAL A 660 -4.60 23.35 -34.28
CA VAL A 660 -3.25 23.38 -33.70
C VAL A 660 -2.21 23.15 -34.81
N ASP A 661 -1.23 24.02 -34.90
CA ASP A 661 -0.09 23.82 -35.83
C ASP A 661 0.87 22.75 -35.26
N TRP A 662 0.60 21.51 -35.61
CA TRP A 662 1.37 20.36 -35.16
C TRP A 662 2.81 20.30 -35.65
N SER A 663 3.14 21.09 -36.73
CA SER A 663 4.51 21.16 -37.23
C SER A 663 5.50 21.80 -36.25
N ARG A 664 4.99 22.57 -35.29
CA ARG A 664 5.79 23.21 -34.22
C ARG A 664 6.34 22.20 -33.21
N PHE A 665 5.73 21.01 -33.11
CA PHE A 665 6.06 20.00 -32.10
C PHE A 665 6.80 18.77 -32.64
N VAL A 666 6.99 18.71 -33.98
CA VAL A 666 7.72 17.62 -34.61
C VAL A 666 8.85 18.23 -35.44
N PRO A 667 10.10 18.21 -34.93
CA PRO A 667 11.25 18.66 -35.71
C PRO A 667 11.34 17.92 -37.05
N SER A 668 11.63 18.65 -38.12
CA SER A 668 11.66 18.11 -39.50
C SER A 668 12.65 16.95 -39.66
N GLU A 669 13.67 16.90 -38.84
CA GLU A 669 14.68 15.83 -38.82
C GLU A 669 14.11 14.48 -38.30
N PHE A 670 13.07 14.48 -37.44
CA PHE A 670 12.45 13.30 -36.91
C PHE A 670 11.24 12.78 -37.71
N GLU A 671 10.66 13.62 -38.57
CA GLU A 671 9.49 13.20 -39.37
C GLU A 671 9.72 11.95 -40.24
N PRO A 672 10.88 11.81 -40.96
CA PRO A 672 11.12 10.60 -41.76
C PRO A 672 11.13 9.32 -40.94
N PHE A 673 11.72 9.34 -39.74
CA PHE A 673 11.81 8.19 -38.86
C PHE A 673 10.45 7.81 -38.30
N ILE A 674 9.64 8.81 -37.88
CA ILE A 674 8.29 8.53 -37.36
C ILE A 674 7.41 7.96 -38.49
N ARG A 675 7.52 8.49 -39.71
CA ARG A 675 6.81 8.00 -40.90
C ARG A 675 7.13 6.52 -41.15
N GLU A 676 8.41 6.18 -41.23
CA GLU A 676 8.86 4.80 -41.48
C GLU A 676 8.36 3.85 -40.41
N ALA A 677 8.43 4.24 -39.11
CA ALA A 677 7.93 3.43 -38.03
C ALA A 677 6.39 3.24 -38.10
N VAL A 678 5.64 4.28 -38.47
CA VAL A 678 4.19 4.23 -38.65
C VAL A 678 3.80 3.32 -39.83
N GLU A 679 4.55 3.38 -40.96
CA GLU A 679 4.34 2.50 -42.10
C GLU A 679 4.58 1.03 -41.77
N GLN A 680 5.54 0.73 -40.88
CA GLN A 680 5.86 -0.66 -40.46
C GLN A 680 4.85 -1.25 -39.51
N VAL A 681 4.34 -0.53 -38.51
CA VAL A 681 3.51 -1.09 -37.42
C VAL A 681 2.08 -0.55 -37.38
N GLY A 682 1.71 0.39 -38.26
CA GLY A 682 0.38 1.00 -38.32
C GLY A 682 0.18 2.14 -37.32
N MET A 683 -1.00 2.79 -37.39
CA MET A 683 -1.34 3.99 -36.58
C MET A 683 -2.13 3.69 -35.30
N GLU A 684 -2.53 2.43 -35.07
CA GLU A 684 -3.50 2.11 -34.02
C GLU A 684 -2.93 2.16 -32.58
N ARG A 685 -1.62 1.90 -32.40
CA ARG A 685 -0.99 1.84 -31.09
C ARG A 685 0.37 2.57 -31.08
N LEU A 686 0.56 3.44 -30.10
CA LEU A 686 1.76 4.28 -30.00
C LEU A 686 3.01 3.52 -29.53
N THR A 687 2.84 2.51 -28.69
CA THR A 687 3.96 1.76 -28.10
C THR A 687 4.81 1.05 -29.15
N PRO A 688 4.24 0.28 -30.11
CA PRO A 688 5.05 -0.33 -31.18
C PRO A 688 5.78 0.67 -32.06
N ILE A 689 5.17 1.85 -32.30
CA ILE A 689 5.84 2.94 -33.05
C ILE A 689 7.03 3.45 -32.26
N LYS A 690 6.87 3.69 -30.95
CA LYS A 690 7.93 4.18 -30.07
C LYS A 690 9.10 3.21 -29.93
N GLU A 691 8.85 1.92 -29.92
CA GLU A 691 9.89 0.86 -29.83
C GLU A 691 10.83 0.83 -31.07
N LEU A 692 10.39 1.35 -32.21
CA LEU A 692 11.19 1.47 -33.40
C LEU A 692 11.96 2.80 -33.50
N LEU A 693 11.76 3.70 -32.55
CA LEU A 693 12.29 5.07 -32.59
C LEU A 693 13.31 5.30 -31.45
N SER A 694 14.23 6.26 -31.69
CA SER A 694 15.21 6.67 -30.68
C SER A 694 14.54 7.26 -29.43
N GLU A 695 15.28 7.28 -28.30
CA GLU A 695 14.79 7.87 -27.05
C GLU A 695 14.45 9.37 -27.17
N GLU A 696 15.08 10.08 -28.09
CA GLU A 696 14.87 11.53 -28.34
C GLU A 696 13.47 11.85 -28.88
N ILE A 697 12.78 10.90 -29.51
CA ILE A 697 11.44 11.11 -30.08
C ILE A 697 10.40 10.76 -29.03
N SER A 698 9.76 11.75 -28.41
CA SER A 698 8.78 11.57 -27.37
C SER A 698 7.44 10.99 -27.87
N PHE A 699 6.64 10.39 -26.96
CA PHE A 699 5.27 9.98 -27.28
C PHE A 699 4.39 11.14 -27.76
N PHE A 700 4.66 12.35 -27.28
CA PHE A 700 3.92 13.53 -27.72
C PHE A 700 4.26 13.87 -29.15
N MET A 701 5.55 13.82 -29.58
CA MET A 701 5.95 14.01 -30.94
C MET A 701 5.29 13.02 -31.91
N ILE A 702 5.21 11.77 -31.53
CA ILE A 702 4.50 10.73 -32.32
C ILE A 702 3.02 11.08 -32.46
N ARG A 703 2.36 11.50 -31.41
CA ARG A 703 0.96 11.93 -31.44
C ARG A 703 0.75 13.17 -32.28
N ALA A 704 1.61 14.17 -32.12
CA ALA A 704 1.57 15.39 -32.91
C ALA A 704 1.73 15.08 -34.40
N TYR A 705 2.63 14.16 -34.79
CA TYR A 705 2.75 13.66 -36.14
C TYR A 705 1.48 13.00 -36.67
N LEU A 706 0.86 12.14 -35.87
CA LEU A 706 -0.39 11.46 -36.24
C LEU A 706 -1.56 12.46 -36.42
N GLU A 707 -1.66 13.47 -35.55
CA GLU A 707 -2.67 14.52 -35.67
C GLU A 707 -2.40 15.39 -36.91
N LYS A 708 -1.13 15.69 -37.24
CA LYS A 708 -0.73 16.39 -38.48
C LYS A 708 -1.15 15.62 -39.74
N GLN A 709 -1.19 14.28 -39.72
CA GLN A 709 -1.61 13.46 -40.85
C GLN A 709 -3.14 13.38 -41.01
N LYS A 710 -3.91 13.73 -39.97
CA LYS A 710 -5.37 13.75 -39.98
C LYS A 710 -5.95 15.08 -40.44
N ALA A 711 -5.17 16.19 -40.26
CA ALA A 711 -5.51 17.53 -40.72
C ALA A 711 -5.18 17.70 -42.20
#